data_084b4389aaf3209d24f224de11b1b4f6
#
_entry.id   084b4389aaf3209d24f224de11b1b4f6
#
_cell.length_a   1.000
_cell.length_b   1.000
_cell.length_c   1.000
_cell.angle_alpha   90.00
_cell.angle_beta   90.00
_cell.angle_gamma   90.00
#
_symmetry.space_group_name_H-M   'P 1'
#
loop_
_entity.id
_entity.type
_entity.pdbx_description
1 polymer ?
#
loop_
_entity_poly.entity_id
_entity_poly.type
_entity_poly.pdbx_seq_one_letter_code
_entity_poly.pdbx_strand_id
1 'polypeptide(L)'
;MPAPLPTAPYDPLTAEARELLFRTASYLNTNEQAELERAVAYAFHAHDGQTRKSGEPYITHPLAVATQLAIWHMDVQGLCAGVMHDVLEDTGVTKVEMAAEFGDTIAEMVDGLSKLEKLKFEDHAEHQAESFRKLILAMTKDVRVIVVKLADRLHNMRTLGSMRPDKRRRIAKETLEIYAQIANRIGLNNAYQELQDLSFQNLHPRRYETLKKAMDNSRKNRRDVVGKVLRAFGQRLVGVNIEAKIKGREKNLYSIHQKMLAKKLRFAEVMDIYGFRVIVNNIPACYAALGALHNLYHPKPGRFKDYIAIPKSNGYQSLHTTLVGPYGLPIEVQIRTREMDAVAEGGIAGHWIYKSGENTPDQAVLHMNRWMKNILDLQASSSNAIEFLEHVKVDLFPNEVYIVTPKGDILTLPKGATPIDFAYAVHTNIGHKTVAARINNVMMPLRTKLKTGDTVEIITSEHAKPNVAWLNFAVSSRARSAIRQYIKNLNRHDAVVLGENLLQKALSSLLPKDILLSDDLKEKYLADLNTKQTSFEEVLYNVGMGHTLPVHVAMHIAELAGQHFGSTVKLSPIKVNDQETGRIHFAECCHPIPGDTIRALLVKDKGMIIHRDTCQTLVKADPEEQLDAGWDSLRNQTYRTILNVKSEDAHGLLASMAQAISNSGADIESVDTPTKAQAGTEGFVEFKFTIKVKDLDQVNQIIHAMHANPNIRKVIRG
;
A
#
# COMPACT_ATOMS: atom_id res chain seq x y z
N MET A 1 -44.75 -12.05 -9.41
CA MET A 1 -45.76 -11.00 -9.27
C MET A 1 -45.08 -9.81 -8.60
N PRO A 2 -45.25 -8.57 -9.06
CA PRO A 2 -44.69 -7.43 -8.35
C PRO A 2 -45.23 -7.40 -6.91
N ALA A 3 -44.33 -7.10 -5.96
CA ALA A 3 -44.71 -6.98 -4.54
C ALA A 3 -45.88 -5.97 -4.44
N PRO A 4 -46.99 -6.33 -3.75
CA PRO A 4 -48.12 -5.40 -3.60
C PRO A 4 -47.62 -4.15 -2.85
N LEU A 5 -48.05 -2.98 -3.30
CA LEU A 5 -47.84 -1.74 -2.56
C LEU A 5 -48.40 -1.92 -1.12
N PRO A 6 -47.74 -1.36 -0.11
CA PRO A 6 -48.15 -1.52 1.27
C PRO A 6 -49.60 -1.09 1.44
N THR A 7 -50.43 -2.01 1.95
CA THR A 7 -51.85 -1.76 2.24
C THR A 7 -52.03 -0.98 3.53
N ALA A 8 -51.01 -0.91 4.40
CA ALA A 8 -50.99 -0.10 5.62
C ALA A 8 -50.22 1.23 5.36
N PRO A 9 -50.68 2.36 5.92
CA PRO A 9 -49.96 3.62 5.83
C PRO A 9 -48.62 3.49 6.54
N TYR A 10 -47.59 4.06 5.94
CA TYR A 10 -46.27 4.21 6.58
C TYR A 10 -46.42 4.96 7.92
N ASP A 11 -45.62 4.57 8.91
CA ASP A 11 -45.47 5.40 10.09
C ASP A 11 -44.95 6.82 9.73
N PRO A 12 -45.17 7.84 10.56
CA PRO A 12 -44.87 9.22 10.22
C PRO A 12 -43.37 9.45 9.86
N LEU A 13 -42.43 8.76 10.54
CA LEU A 13 -40.98 8.91 10.28
C LEU A 13 -40.61 8.28 8.95
N THR A 14 -41.13 7.11 8.65
CA THR A 14 -40.92 6.45 7.35
C THR A 14 -41.55 7.25 6.23
N ALA A 15 -42.75 7.82 6.40
CA ALA A 15 -43.38 8.66 5.41
C ALA A 15 -42.57 9.92 5.10
N GLU A 16 -42.06 10.61 6.12
CA GLU A 16 -41.20 11.79 5.97
C GLU A 16 -39.88 11.45 5.25
N ALA A 17 -39.21 10.36 5.64
CA ALA A 17 -37.96 9.90 5.00
C ALA A 17 -38.19 9.53 3.54
N ARG A 18 -39.33 8.86 3.21
CA ARG A 18 -39.71 8.54 1.83
C ARG A 18 -39.95 9.81 0.99
N GLU A 19 -40.74 10.75 1.52
CA GLU A 19 -41.01 12.02 0.82
C GLU A 19 -39.72 12.79 0.53
N LEU A 20 -38.79 12.83 1.50
CA LEU A 20 -37.49 13.45 1.32
C LEU A 20 -36.68 12.77 0.21
N LEU A 21 -36.68 11.43 0.14
CA LEU A 21 -36.01 10.68 -0.92
C LEU A 21 -36.56 11.05 -2.29
N PHE A 22 -37.88 10.99 -2.50
CA PHE A 22 -38.50 11.24 -3.81
C PHE A 22 -38.36 12.70 -4.22
N ARG A 23 -38.47 13.64 -3.28
CA ARG A 23 -38.18 15.05 -3.55
C ARG A 23 -36.73 15.26 -4.00
N THR A 24 -35.79 14.56 -3.39
CA THR A 24 -34.34 14.66 -3.74
C THR A 24 -34.04 13.97 -5.08
N ALA A 25 -34.70 12.84 -5.34
CA ALA A 25 -34.58 12.05 -6.57
C ALA A 25 -35.47 12.55 -7.72
N SER A 26 -35.92 13.81 -7.68
CA SER A 26 -36.78 14.44 -8.72
C SER A 26 -36.13 14.52 -10.11
N TYR A 27 -34.86 14.24 -10.27
CA TYR A 27 -34.15 14.14 -11.54
C TYR A 27 -34.43 12.84 -12.30
N LEU A 28 -34.99 11.81 -11.64
CA LEU A 28 -35.39 10.55 -12.26
C LEU A 28 -36.66 10.75 -13.12
N ASN A 29 -36.72 10.01 -14.22
CA ASN A 29 -37.93 9.96 -15.04
C ASN A 29 -39.05 9.13 -14.36
N THR A 30 -40.25 9.15 -14.91
CA THR A 30 -41.44 8.50 -14.32
C THR A 30 -41.24 6.98 -14.14
N ASN A 31 -40.60 6.30 -15.09
CA ASN A 31 -40.36 4.85 -14.99
C ASN A 31 -39.34 4.52 -13.92
N GLU A 32 -38.25 5.31 -13.83
CA GLU A 32 -37.24 5.17 -12.79
C GLU A 32 -37.78 5.46 -11.39
N GLN A 33 -38.67 6.45 -11.26
CA GLN A 33 -39.38 6.71 -9.99
C GLN A 33 -40.27 5.55 -9.59
N ALA A 34 -40.97 4.92 -10.54
CA ALA A 34 -41.78 3.73 -10.26
C ALA A 34 -40.94 2.51 -9.83
N GLU A 35 -39.74 2.34 -10.42
CA GLU A 35 -38.79 1.30 -10.04
C GLU A 35 -38.25 1.53 -8.62
N LEU A 36 -37.89 2.76 -8.28
CA LEU A 36 -37.46 3.15 -6.94
C LEU A 36 -38.58 2.93 -5.91
N GLU A 37 -39.83 3.25 -6.25
CA GLU A 37 -40.99 3.01 -5.36
C GLU A 37 -41.19 1.52 -5.06
N ARG A 38 -41.03 0.65 -6.07
CA ARG A 38 -41.10 -0.81 -5.87
C ARG A 38 -39.96 -1.27 -4.93
N ALA A 39 -38.75 -0.76 -5.08
CA ALA A 39 -37.63 -1.08 -4.20
C ALA A 39 -37.88 -0.63 -2.75
N VAL A 40 -38.46 0.56 -2.56
CA VAL A 40 -38.87 1.08 -1.23
C VAL A 40 -39.95 0.19 -0.58
N ALA A 41 -40.96 -0.16 -1.33
CA ALA A 41 -42.03 -1.07 -0.83
C ALA A 41 -41.45 -2.45 -0.47
N TYR A 42 -40.58 -2.99 -1.31
CA TYR A 42 -39.96 -4.29 -1.05
C TYR A 42 -39.10 -4.27 0.22
N ALA A 43 -38.22 -3.27 0.38
CA ALA A 43 -37.36 -3.13 1.55
C ALA A 43 -38.19 -2.87 2.83
N PHE A 44 -39.28 -2.10 2.73
CA PHE A 44 -40.22 -1.87 3.84
C PHE A 44 -40.84 -3.18 4.35
N HIS A 45 -41.31 -4.03 3.45
CA HIS A 45 -41.84 -5.35 3.84
C HIS A 45 -40.77 -6.31 4.36
N ALA A 46 -39.58 -6.28 3.76
CA ALA A 46 -38.49 -7.15 4.20
C ALA A 46 -37.99 -6.82 5.63
N HIS A 47 -38.03 -5.54 6.04
CA HIS A 47 -37.67 -5.08 7.38
C HIS A 47 -38.83 -4.86 8.33
N ASP A 48 -40.00 -5.43 8.05
CA ASP A 48 -41.18 -5.26 8.89
C ASP A 48 -40.91 -5.72 10.33
N GLY A 49 -41.34 -4.89 11.29
CA GLY A 49 -41.13 -5.12 12.72
C GLY A 49 -39.70 -4.89 13.23
N GLN A 50 -38.75 -4.59 12.38
CA GLN A 50 -37.38 -4.30 12.81
C GLN A 50 -37.21 -2.83 13.25
N THR A 51 -36.46 -2.63 14.35
CA THR A 51 -36.16 -1.29 14.89
C THR A 51 -34.67 -1.08 15.07
N ARG A 52 -34.22 0.15 14.91
CA ARG A 52 -32.85 0.56 15.24
C ARG A 52 -32.62 0.63 16.75
N LYS A 53 -31.38 0.69 17.19
CA LYS A 53 -30.99 0.91 18.59
C LYS A 53 -31.50 2.24 19.17
N SER A 54 -31.81 3.21 18.32
CA SER A 54 -32.42 4.50 18.65
C SER A 54 -33.94 4.40 18.86
N GLY A 55 -34.56 3.25 18.51
CA GLY A 55 -36.02 3.01 18.63
C GLY A 55 -36.81 3.35 17.36
N GLU A 56 -36.20 3.87 16.32
CA GLU A 56 -36.83 4.20 15.04
C GLU A 56 -37.05 2.94 14.18
N PRO A 57 -38.07 2.90 13.27
CA PRO A 57 -38.21 1.83 12.30
C PRO A 57 -36.92 1.66 11.47
N TYR A 58 -36.49 0.40 11.24
CA TYR A 58 -35.21 0.12 10.59
C TYR A 58 -35.13 0.74 9.18
N ILE A 59 -36.23 0.71 8.44
CA ILE A 59 -36.32 1.22 7.06
C ILE A 59 -35.90 2.70 6.90
N THR A 60 -35.97 3.51 7.97
CA THR A 60 -35.54 4.90 7.95
C THR A 60 -34.05 5.03 7.61
N HIS A 61 -33.23 4.02 7.94
CA HIS A 61 -31.81 3.98 7.59
C HIS A 61 -31.57 3.78 6.09
N PRO A 62 -32.08 2.72 5.43
CA PRO A 62 -31.98 2.57 3.99
C PRO A 62 -32.51 3.78 3.20
N LEU A 63 -33.63 4.37 3.64
CA LEU A 63 -34.17 5.58 3.01
C LEU A 63 -33.21 6.78 3.14
N ALA A 64 -32.56 6.95 4.28
CA ALA A 64 -31.56 8.01 4.47
C ALA A 64 -30.30 7.75 3.63
N VAL A 65 -29.86 6.50 3.48
CA VAL A 65 -28.76 6.10 2.60
C VAL A 65 -29.10 6.43 1.14
N ALA A 66 -30.28 6.02 0.66
CA ALA A 66 -30.76 6.33 -0.69
C ALA A 66 -30.91 7.85 -0.92
N THR A 67 -31.38 8.60 0.07
CA THR A 67 -31.45 10.06 0.01
C THR A 67 -30.07 10.67 -0.16
N GLN A 68 -29.05 10.15 0.55
CA GLN A 68 -27.67 10.61 0.36
C GLN A 68 -27.14 10.28 -1.03
N LEU A 69 -27.47 9.12 -1.58
CA LEU A 69 -27.16 8.73 -2.95
C LEU A 69 -27.86 9.63 -3.98
N ALA A 70 -29.14 9.98 -3.73
CA ALA A 70 -29.89 10.92 -4.55
C ALA A 70 -29.28 12.34 -4.53
N ILE A 71 -28.75 12.82 -3.39
CA ILE A 71 -27.96 14.06 -3.30
C ILE A 71 -26.72 13.99 -4.18
N TRP A 72 -26.13 12.81 -4.34
CA TRP A 72 -24.99 12.57 -5.23
C TRP A 72 -25.43 12.24 -6.67
N HIS A 73 -26.72 12.32 -6.99
CA HIS A 73 -27.32 12.04 -8.31
C HIS A 73 -27.00 10.63 -8.86
N MET A 74 -27.07 9.63 -7.99
CA MET A 74 -26.91 8.22 -8.37
C MET A 74 -28.05 7.80 -9.32
N ASP A 75 -27.75 6.86 -10.23
CA ASP A 75 -28.74 6.23 -11.12
C ASP A 75 -29.77 5.40 -10.33
N VAL A 76 -30.89 5.07 -10.96
CA VAL A 76 -31.99 4.34 -10.32
C VAL A 76 -31.54 2.99 -9.74
N GLN A 77 -30.67 2.24 -10.44
CA GLN A 77 -30.17 0.95 -9.97
C GLN A 77 -29.36 1.10 -8.68
N GLY A 78 -28.51 2.12 -8.61
CA GLY A 78 -27.73 2.45 -7.42
C GLY A 78 -28.61 2.91 -6.26
N LEU A 79 -29.70 3.67 -6.53
CA LEU A 79 -30.67 4.05 -5.51
C LEU A 79 -31.45 2.84 -4.98
N CYS A 80 -31.90 1.96 -5.87
CA CYS A 80 -32.58 0.70 -5.47
C CYS A 80 -31.63 -0.18 -4.64
N ALA A 81 -30.37 -0.34 -5.05
CA ALA A 81 -29.37 -1.05 -4.25
C ALA A 81 -29.14 -0.38 -2.89
N GLY A 82 -29.15 0.95 -2.82
CA GLY A 82 -29.05 1.70 -1.57
C GLY A 82 -30.24 1.49 -0.62
N VAL A 83 -31.47 1.43 -1.15
CA VAL A 83 -32.66 1.12 -0.36
C VAL A 83 -32.67 -0.33 0.14
N MET A 84 -32.11 -1.27 -0.64
CA MET A 84 -32.13 -2.70 -0.34
C MET A 84 -30.82 -3.25 0.22
N HIS A 85 -29.83 -2.38 0.56
CA HIS A 85 -28.46 -2.81 0.83
C HIS A 85 -28.32 -3.82 1.98
N ASP A 86 -29.20 -3.76 2.99
CA ASP A 86 -29.21 -4.63 4.16
C ASP A 86 -30.18 -5.82 4.02
N VAL A 87 -31.04 -5.85 2.97
CA VAL A 87 -32.09 -6.88 2.83
C VAL A 87 -31.53 -8.29 2.79
N LEU A 88 -30.43 -8.54 2.06
CA LEU A 88 -29.81 -9.88 1.98
C LEU A 88 -29.10 -10.30 3.28
N GLU A 89 -28.78 -9.36 4.15
CA GLU A 89 -28.06 -9.64 5.40
C GLU A 89 -29.00 -9.80 6.60
N ASP A 90 -29.94 -8.87 6.74
CA ASP A 90 -30.78 -8.73 7.94
C ASP A 90 -32.15 -9.38 7.80
N THR A 91 -32.45 -9.98 6.63
CA THR A 91 -33.73 -10.64 6.37
C THR A 91 -33.56 -12.04 5.77
N GLY A 92 -34.65 -12.75 5.53
CA GLY A 92 -34.65 -14.09 4.92
C GLY A 92 -34.61 -14.09 3.39
N VAL A 93 -34.49 -12.94 2.74
CA VAL A 93 -34.52 -12.82 1.29
C VAL A 93 -33.22 -13.35 0.70
N THR A 94 -33.33 -14.16 -0.37
CA THR A 94 -32.17 -14.70 -1.09
C THR A 94 -31.78 -13.85 -2.30
N LYS A 95 -30.51 -13.94 -2.73
CA LYS A 95 -30.03 -13.27 -3.95
C LYS A 95 -30.84 -13.66 -5.19
N VAL A 96 -31.28 -14.91 -5.29
CA VAL A 96 -32.05 -15.42 -6.44
C VAL A 96 -33.42 -14.75 -6.52
N GLU A 97 -34.11 -14.60 -5.38
CA GLU A 97 -35.38 -13.90 -5.31
C GLU A 97 -35.25 -12.42 -5.66
N MET A 98 -34.22 -11.77 -5.15
CA MET A 98 -33.94 -10.36 -5.47
C MET A 98 -33.61 -10.18 -6.96
N ALA A 99 -32.82 -11.09 -7.56
CA ALA A 99 -32.49 -11.05 -8.98
C ALA A 99 -33.72 -11.26 -9.88
N ALA A 100 -34.65 -12.14 -9.47
CA ALA A 100 -35.90 -12.36 -10.19
C ALA A 100 -36.81 -11.13 -10.19
N GLU A 101 -36.79 -10.31 -9.11
CA GLU A 101 -37.68 -9.14 -8.97
C GLU A 101 -37.05 -7.85 -9.53
N PHE A 102 -35.74 -7.63 -9.33
CA PHE A 102 -35.03 -6.38 -9.66
C PHE A 102 -33.90 -6.52 -10.68
N GLY A 103 -33.66 -7.75 -11.16
CA GLY A 103 -32.58 -8.05 -12.11
C GLY A 103 -31.22 -8.29 -11.46
N ASP A 104 -30.33 -8.93 -12.26
CA ASP A 104 -29.01 -9.38 -11.79
C ASP A 104 -28.12 -8.22 -11.32
N THR A 105 -28.18 -7.07 -11.98
CA THR A 105 -27.31 -5.92 -11.65
C THR A 105 -27.52 -5.42 -10.24
N ILE A 106 -28.78 -5.23 -9.83
CA ILE A 106 -29.13 -4.76 -8.48
C ILE A 106 -28.79 -5.84 -7.45
N ALA A 107 -29.15 -7.10 -7.74
CA ALA A 107 -28.87 -8.23 -6.85
C ALA A 107 -27.37 -8.45 -6.65
N GLU A 108 -26.53 -8.26 -7.67
CA GLU A 108 -25.07 -8.34 -7.55
C GLU A 108 -24.49 -7.18 -6.73
N MET A 109 -25.00 -5.95 -6.90
CA MET A 109 -24.59 -4.82 -6.07
C MET A 109 -24.90 -5.07 -4.59
N VAL A 110 -26.12 -5.52 -4.27
CA VAL A 110 -26.54 -5.80 -2.88
C VAL A 110 -25.77 -6.98 -2.29
N ASP A 111 -25.55 -8.07 -3.04
CA ASP A 111 -24.71 -9.20 -2.63
C ASP A 111 -23.26 -8.75 -2.34
N GLY A 112 -22.71 -7.84 -3.18
CA GLY A 112 -21.42 -7.22 -2.95
C GLY A 112 -21.37 -6.46 -1.62
N LEU A 113 -22.40 -5.69 -1.31
CA LEU A 113 -22.53 -4.92 -0.06
C LEU A 113 -22.64 -5.84 1.17
N SER A 114 -23.50 -6.86 1.14
CA SER A 114 -23.68 -7.84 2.21
C SER A 114 -22.39 -8.63 2.51
N LYS A 115 -21.63 -9.02 1.47
CA LYS A 115 -20.32 -9.69 1.66
C LYS A 115 -19.30 -8.80 2.37
N LEU A 116 -19.40 -7.48 2.20
CA LEU A 116 -18.53 -6.52 2.87
C LEU A 116 -18.88 -6.36 4.37
N GLU A 117 -20.13 -6.53 4.75
CA GLU A 117 -20.57 -6.34 6.13
C GLU A 117 -20.25 -7.52 7.04
N LYS A 118 -20.27 -8.74 6.49
CA LYS A 118 -19.82 -9.98 7.17
C LYS A 118 -18.35 -9.98 7.54
N LEU A 119 -17.58 -9.00 7.04
CA LEU A 119 -16.19 -8.80 7.40
C LEU A 119 -16.09 -8.13 8.78
N LYS A 120 -16.10 -8.93 9.83
CA LYS A 120 -15.79 -8.43 11.17
C LYS A 120 -14.30 -8.06 11.22
N PHE A 121 -14.02 -6.78 11.35
CA PHE A 121 -12.69 -6.29 11.65
C PHE A 121 -12.33 -6.66 13.09
N GLU A 122 -11.84 -7.88 13.28
CA GLU A 122 -11.20 -8.29 14.53
C GLU A 122 -9.84 -7.64 14.65
N ASP A 123 -9.34 -7.47 15.90
CA ASP A 123 -8.13 -6.69 16.19
C ASP A 123 -6.82 -7.26 15.60
N HIS A 124 -6.86 -8.36 14.87
CA HIS A 124 -5.69 -8.92 14.20
C HIS A 124 -5.47 -8.24 12.84
N ALA A 125 -4.26 -7.73 12.62
CA ALA A 125 -3.86 -6.99 11.41
C ALA A 125 -4.14 -7.79 10.11
N GLU A 126 -4.04 -9.10 10.14
CA GLU A 126 -4.35 -9.98 9.00
C GLU A 126 -5.83 -9.97 8.63
N HIS A 127 -6.74 -10.04 9.61
CA HIS A 127 -8.18 -10.00 9.37
C HIS A 127 -8.63 -8.64 8.84
N GLN A 128 -8.04 -7.54 9.33
CA GLN A 128 -8.28 -6.21 8.78
C GLN A 128 -7.82 -6.10 7.32
N ALA A 129 -6.66 -6.66 7.01
CA ALA A 129 -6.09 -6.64 5.66
C ALA A 129 -6.93 -7.47 4.68
N GLU A 130 -7.39 -8.66 5.08
CA GLU A 130 -8.24 -9.51 4.25
C GLU A 130 -9.64 -8.90 4.03
N SER A 131 -10.21 -8.27 5.05
CA SER A 131 -11.47 -7.54 4.95
C SER A 131 -11.36 -6.36 3.99
N PHE A 132 -10.29 -5.59 4.11
CA PHE A 132 -10.00 -4.49 3.19
C PHE A 132 -9.76 -4.97 1.76
N ARG A 133 -9.06 -6.08 1.57
CA ARG A 133 -8.85 -6.71 0.27
C ARG A 133 -10.18 -7.08 -0.40
N LYS A 134 -11.10 -7.70 0.33
CA LYS A 134 -12.43 -8.06 -0.18
C LYS A 134 -13.26 -6.82 -0.54
N LEU A 135 -13.19 -5.75 0.29
CA LEU A 135 -13.82 -4.46 0.01
C LEU A 135 -13.36 -3.91 -1.34
N ILE A 136 -12.07 -3.83 -1.52
CA ILE A 136 -11.47 -3.30 -2.76
C ILE A 136 -11.85 -4.15 -3.97
N LEU A 137 -11.86 -5.48 -3.84
CA LEU A 137 -12.24 -6.38 -4.94
C LEU A 137 -13.73 -6.28 -5.32
N ALA A 138 -14.61 -6.07 -4.36
CA ALA A 138 -16.02 -5.80 -4.67
C ALA A 138 -16.18 -4.52 -5.51
N MET A 139 -15.39 -3.47 -5.19
CA MET A 139 -15.38 -2.21 -5.95
C MET A 139 -14.93 -2.38 -7.41
N THR A 140 -14.03 -3.34 -7.70
CA THR A 140 -13.52 -3.54 -9.07
C THR A 140 -14.56 -4.12 -10.03
N LYS A 141 -15.63 -4.74 -9.51
CA LYS A 141 -16.75 -5.24 -10.31
C LYS A 141 -17.72 -4.12 -10.69
N ASP A 142 -18.13 -3.32 -9.70
CA ASP A 142 -19.00 -2.17 -9.90
C ASP A 142 -18.66 -1.08 -8.87
N VAL A 143 -18.25 0.09 -9.37
CA VAL A 143 -17.86 1.22 -8.52
C VAL A 143 -19.03 1.76 -7.68
N ARG A 144 -20.28 1.54 -8.11
CA ARG A 144 -21.47 1.97 -7.37
C ARG A 144 -21.57 1.30 -6.00
N VAL A 145 -21.07 0.07 -5.86
CA VAL A 145 -21.03 -0.65 -4.57
C VAL A 145 -20.31 0.16 -3.49
N ILE A 146 -19.16 0.77 -3.81
CA ILE A 146 -18.45 1.58 -2.81
C ILE A 146 -19.15 2.91 -2.52
N VAL A 147 -19.81 3.50 -3.52
CA VAL A 147 -20.55 4.76 -3.31
C VAL A 147 -21.73 4.52 -2.37
N VAL A 148 -22.47 3.40 -2.54
CA VAL A 148 -23.52 2.97 -1.60
C VAL A 148 -22.95 2.74 -0.21
N LYS A 149 -21.81 2.00 -0.11
CA LYS A 149 -21.16 1.74 1.20
C LYS A 149 -20.66 3.01 1.88
N LEU A 150 -20.23 4.02 1.13
CA LEU A 150 -19.86 5.32 1.69
C LEU A 150 -21.07 6.10 2.20
N ALA A 151 -22.22 6.02 1.52
CA ALA A 151 -23.46 6.64 1.98
C ALA A 151 -23.98 5.97 3.26
N ASP A 152 -23.94 4.62 3.31
CA ASP A 152 -24.23 3.85 4.53
C ASP A 152 -23.29 4.25 5.67
N ARG A 153 -21.97 4.22 5.44
CA ARG A 153 -20.97 4.60 6.45
C ARG A 153 -21.18 6.03 6.95
N LEU A 154 -21.52 6.96 6.07
CA LEU A 154 -21.77 8.36 6.43
C LEU A 154 -22.99 8.48 7.34
N HIS A 155 -24.09 7.79 7.01
CA HIS A 155 -25.28 7.77 7.83
C HIS A 155 -25.02 7.10 9.20
N ASN A 156 -24.29 5.99 9.22
CA ASN A 156 -23.88 5.32 10.46
C ASN A 156 -23.00 6.22 11.33
N MET A 157 -22.10 7.01 10.75
CA MET A 157 -21.28 7.98 11.49
C MET A 157 -22.09 9.13 12.08
N ARG A 158 -23.13 9.61 11.39
CA ARG A 158 -24.05 10.65 11.90
C ARG A 158 -24.84 10.16 13.10
N THR A 159 -25.19 8.88 13.13
CA THR A 159 -26.02 8.25 14.19
C THR A 159 -25.19 7.48 15.23
N LEU A 160 -23.85 7.61 15.20
CA LEU A 160 -22.91 6.82 16.02
C LEU A 160 -23.07 7.08 17.56
N GLY A 161 -23.72 8.16 17.94
CA GLY A 161 -23.92 8.60 19.34
C GLY A 161 -24.60 7.57 20.23
N SER A 162 -25.47 6.71 19.69
CA SER A 162 -26.20 5.66 20.39
C SER A 162 -25.36 4.45 20.80
N MET A 163 -24.10 4.36 20.33
CA MET A 163 -23.21 3.23 20.59
C MET A 163 -22.27 3.46 21.78
N ARG A 164 -21.76 2.37 22.38
CA ARG A 164 -20.76 2.38 23.45
C ARG A 164 -19.47 3.09 23.00
N PRO A 165 -18.78 3.80 23.92
CA PRO A 165 -17.59 4.61 23.58
C PRO A 165 -16.43 3.85 22.92
N ASP A 166 -16.19 2.60 23.36
CA ASP A 166 -15.17 1.71 22.79
C ASP A 166 -15.45 1.39 21.32
N LYS A 167 -16.71 1.00 21.03
CA LYS A 167 -17.15 0.70 19.66
C LYS A 167 -17.16 1.95 18.78
N ARG A 168 -17.58 3.11 19.32
CA ARG A 168 -17.52 4.39 18.60
C ARG A 168 -16.10 4.72 18.15
N ARG A 169 -15.10 4.59 19.02
CA ARG A 169 -13.71 4.86 18.71
C ARG A 169 -13.17 3.94 17.61
N ARG A 170 -13.48 2.63 17.69
CA ARG A 170 -13.06 1.67 16.66
C ARG A 170 -13.61 2.02 15.29
N ILE A 171 -14.94 2.25 15.20
CA ILE A 171 -15.61 2.61 13.95
C ILE A 171 -15.09 3.94 13.41
N ALA A 172 -14.88 4.95 14.26
CA ALA A 172 -14.35 6.25 13.85
C ALA A 172 -12.91 6.16 13.33
N LYS A 173 -12.06 5.32 13.94
CA LYS A 173 -10.70 5.08 13.46
C LYS A 173 -10.68 4.42 12.08
N GLU A 174 -11.44 3.34 11.92
CA GLU A 174 -11.60 2.64 10.65
C GLU A 174 -12.13 3.59 9.56
N THR A 175 -13.15 4.39 9.89
CA THR A 175 -13.73 5.37 8.97
C THR A 175 -12.70 6.40 8.51
N LEU A 176 -11.88 6.91 9.42
CA LEU A 176 -10.85 7.91 9.11
C LEU A 176 -9.71 7.35 8.26
N GLU A 177 -9.27 6.13 8.58
CA GLU A 177 -8.13 5.49 7.93
C GLU A 177 -8.46 4.87 6.57
N ILE A 178 -9.69 4.41 6.36
CA ILE A 178 -10.10 3.67 5.17
C ILE A 178 -11.17 4.45 4.38
N TYR A 179 -12.38 4.57 4.89
CA TYR A 179 -13.53 5.08 4.13
C TYR A 179 -13.37 6.54 3.71
N ALA A 180 -12.84 7.39 4.59
CA ALA A 180 -12.57 8.78 4.26
C ALA A 180 -11.53 8.87 3.11
N GLN A 181 -10.49 8.04 3.12
CA GLN A 181 -9.48 8.04 2.05
C GLN A 181 -10.06 7.57 0.71
N ILE A 182 -10.92 6.55 0.73
CA ILE A 182 -11.64 6.09 -0.46
C ILE A 182 -12.54 7.22 -0.99
N ALA A 183 -13.33 7.88 -0.13
CA ALA A 183 -14.18 9.01 -0.53
C ALA A 183 -13.37 10.14 -1.20
N ASN A 184 -12.18 10.45 -0.67
CA ASN A 184 -11.25 11.39 -1.27
C ASN A 184 -10.74 10.93 -2.65
N ARG A 185 -10.41 9.64 -2.79
CA ARG A 185 -9.88 9.06 -4.03
C ARG A 185 -10.91 9.07 -5.17
N ILE A 186 -12.19 8.80 -4.85
CA ILE A 186 -13.29 8.86 -5.83
C ILE A 186 -13.88 10.27 -6.00
N GLY A 187 -13.31 11.26 -5.32
CA GLY A 187 -13.67 12.69 -5.47
C GLY A 187 -14.88 13.15 -4.68
N LEU A 188 -15.49 12.31 -3.81
CA LEU A 188 -16.61 12.69 -2.94
C LEU A 188 -16.14 13.59 -1.77
N ASN A 189 -15.73 14.82 -2.12
CA ASN A 189 -15.05 15.73 -1.17
C ASN A 189 -15.95 16.13 0.02
N ASN A 190 -17.25 16.28 -0.16
CA ASN A 190 -18.15 16.63 0.94
C ASN A 190 -18.24 15.47 1.93
N ALA A 191 -18.43 14.23 1.42
CA ALA A 191 -18.43 13.03 2.25
C ALA A 191 -17.09 12.84 2.96
N TYR A 192 -15.97 13.01 2.26
CA TYR A 192 -14.63 12.94 2.83
C TYR A 192 -14.45 13.86 4.02
N GLN A 193 -14.84 15.13 3.89
CA GLN A 193 -14.69 16.12 4.96
C GLN A 193 -15.62 15.84 6.14
N GLU A 194 -16.86 15.45 5.87
CA GLU A 194 -17.82 15.11 6.91
C GLU A 194 -17.40 13.83 7.66
N LEU A 195 -16.95 12.78 6.96
CA LEU A 195 -16.40 11.58 7.58
C LEU A 195 -15.19 11.88 8.47
N GLN A 196 -14.31 12.80 8.04
CA GLN A 196 -13.17 13.24 8.84
C GLN A 196 -13.62 13.96 10.13
N ASP A 197 -14.55 14.90 10.04
CA ASP A 197 -15.02 15.68 11.20
C ASP A 197 -15.78 14.80 12.19
N LEU A 198 -16.67 13.92 11.71
CA LEU A 198 -17.40 12.95 12.54
C LEU A 198 -16.45 11.95 13.20
N SER A 199 -15.42 11.50 12.49
CA SER A 199 -14.37 10.63 13.05
C SER A 199 -13.57 11.36 14.12
N PHE A 200 -13.16 12.60 13.86
CA PHE A 200 -12.41 13.41 14.80
C PHE A 200 -13.21 13.68 16.08
N GLN A 201 -14.50 13.98 15.96
CA GLN A 201 -15.41 14.17 17.08
C GLN A 201 -15.45 12.93 17.99
N ASN A 202 -15.49 11.74 17.43
CA ASN A 202 -15.59 10.48 18.18
C ASN A 202 -14.22 9.98 18.71
N LEU A 203 -13.10 10.27 18.02
CA LEU A 203 -11.75 9.91 18.45
C LEU A 203 -11.21 10.84 19.53
N HIS A 204 -11.43 12.15 19.37
CA HIS A 204 -10.87 13.20 20.24
C HIS A 204 -11.94 14.21 20.69
N PRO A 205 -13.00 13.80 21.40
CA PRO A 205 -14.16 14.64 21.68
C PRO A 205 -13.81 15.96 22.40
N ARG A 206 -12.94 15.92 23.43
CA ARG A 206 -12.51 17.13 24.16
C ARG A 206 -11.80 18.13 23.24
N ARG A 207 -10.95 17.65 22.34
CA ARG A 207 -10.19 18.49 21.42
C ARG A 207 -11.10 19.06 20.33
N TYR A 208 -12.04 18.25 19.83
CA TYR A 208 -13.07 18.70 18.90
C TYR A 208 -13.90 19.84 19.50
N GLU A 209 -14.44 19.70 20.70
CA GLU A 209 -15.24 20.73 21.38
C GLU A 209 -14.44 22.02 21.64
N THR A 210 -13.17 21.89 22.02
CA THR A 210 -12.29 23.07 22.23
C THR A 210 -12.09 23.82 20.92
N LEU A 211 -11.80 23.14 19.82
CA LEU A 211 -11.61 23.75 18.51
C LEU A 211 -12.90 24.33 17.96
N LYS A 212 -14.04 23.65 18.16
CA LYS A 212 -15.37 24.13 17.77
C LYS A 212 -15.69 25.45 18.47
N LYS A 213 -15.52 25.54 19.79
CA LYS A 213 -15.72 26.76 20.54
C LYS A 213 -14.78 27.91 20.08
N ALA A 214 -13.50 27.59 19.81
CA ALA A 214 -12.54 28.55 19.27
C ALA A 214 -12.96 29.07 17.88
N MET A 215 -13.48 28.18 17.03
CA MET A 215 -13.99 28.49 15.70
C MET A 215 -15.23 29.43 15.81
N ASP A 216 -16.20 29.07 16.66
CA ASP A 216 -17.42 29.85 16.85
C ASP A 216 -17.12 31.27 17.38
N ASN A 217 -16.15 31.41 18.27
CA ASN A 217 -15.68 32.72 18.73
C ASN A 217 -14.96 33.50 17.61
N SER A 218 -14.15 32.80 16.79
CA SER A 218 -13.52 33.42 15.62
C SER A 218 -14.54 33.90 14.58
N ARG A 219 -15.66 33.17 14.38
CA ARG A 219 -16.75 33.60 13.50
C ARG A 219 -17.33 34.95 13.89
N LYS A 220 -17.62 35.14 15.19
CA LYS A 220 -18.18 36.41 15.69
C LYS A 220 -17.27 37.58 15.35
N ASN A 221 -15.96 37.43 15.55
CA ASN A 221 -14.98 38.48 15.34
C ASN A 221 -14.59 38.73 13.87
N ARG A 222 -14.85 37.80 12.95
CA ARG A 222 -14.40 37.88 11.54
C ARG A 222 -15.53 38.00 10.52
N ARG A 223 -16.81 38.01 10.93
CA ARG A 223 -17.96 38.18 10.03
C ARG A 223 -17.84 39.40 9.11
N ASP A 224 -17.36 40.50 9.64
CA ASP A 224 -17.16 41.74 8.90
C ASP A 224 -16.07 41.61 7.84
N VAL A 225 -14.99 40.86 8.12
CA VAL A 225 -13.89 40.63 7.18
C VAL A 225 -14.35 39.79 6.00
N VAL A 226 -15.07 38.68 6.27
CA VAL A 226 -15.62 37.80 5.21
C VAL A 226 -16.59 38.59 4.34
N GLY A 227 -17.50 39.35 4.93
CA GLY A 227 -18.44 40.21 4.18
C GLY A 227 -17.76 41.28 3.33
N LYS A 228 -16.69 41.90 3.86
CA LYS A 228 -15.88 42.89 3.10
C LYS A 228 -15.21 42.23 1.88
N VAL A 229 -14.59 41.04 2.06
CA VAL A 229 -13.93 40.32 0.96
C VAL A 229 -14.93 39.88 -0.10
N LEU A 230 -16.09 39.32 0.29
CA LEU A 230 -17.14 38.94 -0.67
C LEU A 230 -17.63 40.10 -1.53
N ARG A 231 -17.87 41.25 -0.89
CA ARG A 231 -18.29 42.49 -1.61
C ARG A 231 -17.20 42.98 -2.54
N ALA A 232 -15.94 43.05 -2.08
CA ALA A 232 -14.81 43.49 -2.89
C ALA A 232 -14.56 42.58 -4.10
N PHE A 233 -14.65 41.26 -3.94
CA PHE A 233 -14.57 40.32 -5.02
C PHE A 233 -15.70 40.50 -6.03
N GLY A 234 -16.95 40.62 -5.54
CA GLY A 234 -18.11 40.84 -6.41
C GLY A 234 -17.98 42.11 -7.24
N GLN A 235 -17.66 43.27 -6.57
CA GLN A 235 -17.46 44.55 -7.26
C GLN A 235 -16.34 44.48 -8.31
N ARG A 236 -15.21 43.84 -7.95
CA ARG A 236 -14.07 43.72 -8.88
C ARG A 236 -14.38 42.86 -10.11
N LEU A 237 -15.07 41.72 -9.93
CA LEU A 237 -15.42 40.84 -11.03
C LEU A 237 -16.48 41.44 -11.96
N VAL A 238 -17.48 42.11 -11.40
CA VAL A 238 -18.46 42.88 -12.17
C VAL A 238 -17.79 44.00 -12.99
N GLY A 239 -16.81 44.73 -12.35
CA GLY A 239 -16.07 45.79 -13.03
C GLY A 239 -15.18 45.35 -14.20
N VAL A 240 -14.94 44.03 -14.37
CA VAL A 240 -14.26 43.45 -15.53
C VAL A 240 -15.18 42.55 -16.34
N ASN A 241 -16.49 42.70 -16.23
CA ASN A 241 -17.53 41.94 -16.95
C ASN A 241 -17.42 40.41 -16.77
N ILE A 242 -17.06 39.93 -15.62
CA ILE A 242 -17.04 38.52 -15.30
C ILE A 242 -18.22 38.17 -14.37
N GLU A 243 -19.15 37.37 -14.92
CA GLU A 243 -20.22 36.78 -14.11
C GLU A 243 -19.67 35.68 -13.22
N ALA A 244 -19.81 35.84 -11.90
CA ALA A 244 -19.28 34.89 -10.94
C ALA A 244 -20.20 34.71 -9.72
N LYS A 245 -20.37 33.45 -9.28
CA LYS A 245 -20.97 33.13 -7.98
C LYS A 245 -19.87 32.97 -6.95
N ILE A 246 -19.87 33.83 -5.92
CA ILE A 246 -18.83 33.82 -4.89
C ILE A 246 -19.40 33.22 -3.61
N LYS A 247 -18.73 32.22 -3.05
CA LYS A 247 -19.09 31.59 -1.76
C LYS A 247 -17.92 31.64 -0.78
N GLY A 248 -18.18 32.06 0.46
CA GLY A 248 -17.25 31.86 1.56
C GLY A 248 -17.34 30.41 2.06
N ARG A 249 -16.22 29.82 2.38
CA ARG A 249 -16.14 28.46 2.91
C ARG A 249 -15.22 28.43 4.14
N GLU A 250 -15.68 27.79 5.18
CA GLU A 250 -14.86 27.46 6.35
C GLU A 250 -14.15 26.13 6.16
N LYS A 251 -12.93 25.99 6.64
CA LYS A 251 -12.22 24.70 6.70
C LYS A 251 -12.80 23.84 7.80
N ASN A 252 -12.87 22.52 7.55
CA ASN A 252 -13.32 21.56 8.55
C ASN A 252 -12.34 21.48 9.74
N LEU A 253 -12.86 21.15 10.93
CA LEU A 253 -12.11 21.16 12.19
C LEU A 253 -10.96 20.16 12.18
N TYR A 254 -11.14 18.99 11.53
CA TYR A 254 -10.07 18.01 11.39
C TYR A 254 -8.88 18.54 10.59
N SER A 255 -9.12 19.23 9.46
CA SER A 255 -8.06 19.84 8.65
C SER A 255 -7.28 20.90 9.42
N ILE A 256 -7.97 21.71 10.25
CA ILE A 256 -7.35 22.68 11.13
C ILE A 256 -6.48 21.96 12.16
N HIS A 257 -7.01 20.92 12.81
CA HIS A 257 -6.28 20.10 13.78
C HIS A 257 -5.01 19.49 13.19
N GLN A 258 -5.10 18.86 12.01
CA GLN A 258 -3.94 18.28 11.32
C GLN A 258 -2.88 19.34 11.00
N LYS A 259 -3.29 20.53 10.59
CA LYS A 259 -2.36 21.63 10.31
C LYS A 259 -1.66 22.13 11.57
N MET A 260 -2.39 22.22 12.69
CA MET A 260 -1.82 22.58 13.99
C MET A 260 -0.74 21.57 14.42
N LEU A 261 -1.01 20.28 14.26
CA LEU A 261 -0.06 19.22 14.57
C LEU A 261 1.18 19.26 13.66
N ALA A 262 0.96 19.28 12.34
CA ALA A 262 2.04 19.20 11.35
C ALA A 262 3.01 20.40 11.43
N LYS A 263 2.51 21.59 11.79
CA LYS A 263 3.30 22.83 11.86
C LYS A 263 3.57 23.30 13.29
N LYS A 264 3.13 22.54 14.30
CA LYS A 264 3.22 22.90 15.74
C LYS A 264 2.64 24.30 16.06
N LEU A 265 1.48 24.63 15.44
CA LEU A 265 0.82 25.94 15.59
C LEU A 265 -0.26 25.90 16.67
N ARG A 266 -0.49 27.04 17.32
CA ARG A 266 -1.69 27.30 18.12
C ARG A 266 -2.85 27.68 17.20
N PHE A 267 -4.10 27.51 17.63
CA PHE A 267 -5.29 27.84 16.82
C PHE A 267 -5.26 29.32 16.31
N ALA A 268 -4.85 30.27 17.17
CA ALA A 268 -4.75 31.69 16.79
C ALA A 268 -3.75 31.94 15.64
N GLU A 269 -2.78 31.09 15.46
CA GLU A 269 -1.73 31.16 14.41
C GLU A 269 -2.17 30.50 13.09
N VAL A 270 -3.31 29.79 13.09
CA VAL A 270 -3.91 29.23 11.87
C VAL A 270 -4.68 30.35 11.16
N MET A 271 -3.99 31.03 10.25
CA MET A 271 -4.52 32.21 9.58
C MET A 271 -5.48 31.92 8.42
N ASP A 272 -5.45 30.72 7.80
CA ASP A 272 -6.22 30.34 6.62
C ASP A 272 -7.47 29.51 6.97
N ILE A 273 -8.22 29.94 7.96
CA ILE A 273 -9.47 29.29 8.40
C ILE A 273 -10.58 29.44 7.36
N TYR A 274 -10.59 30.57 6.62
CA TYR A 274 -11.58 30.90 5.61
C TYR A 274 -10.99 30.77 4.21
N GLY A 275 -11.71 30.07 3.34
CA GLY A 275 -11.48 30.01 1.90
C GLY A 275 -12.63 30.68 1.15
N PHE A 276 -12.36 31.17 -0.04
CA PHE A 276 -13.35 31.73 -0.94
C PHE A 276 -13.38 30.94 -2.22
N ARG A 277 -14.58 30.64 -2.70
CA ARG A 277 -14.82 29.96 -3.96
C ARG A 277 -15.44 30.92 -4.94
N VAL A 278 -14.85 31.03 -6.12
CA VAL A 278 -15.31 31.85 -7.21
C VAL A 278 -15.68 30.90 -8.37
N ILE A 279 -16.97 30.85 -8.69
CA ILE A 279 -17.50 29.97 -9.73
C ILE A 279 -17.88 30.81 -10.92
N VAL A 280 -17.27 30.53 -12.07
CA VAL A 280 -17.45 31.25 -13.35
C VAL A 280 -17.98 30.33 -14.45
N ASN A 281 -18.27 30.88 -15.64
CA ASN A 281 -18.96 30.11 -16.69
C ASN A 281 -18.03 29.21 -17.52
N ASN A 282 -16.75 29.59 -17.72
CA ASN A 282 -15.81 28.84 -18.57
C ASN A 282 -14.35 28.97 -18.11
N ILE A 283 -13.46 28.18 -18.69
CA ILE A 283 -12.03 28.17 -18.35
C ILE A 283 -11.34 29.52 -18.60
N PRO A 284 -11.52 30.22 -19.76
CA PRO A 284 -10.95 31.55 -19.95
C PRO A 284 -11.35 32.53 -18.85
N ALA A 285 -12.61 32.49 -18.40
CA ALA A 285 -13.10 33.32 -17.30
C ALA A 285 -12.42 32.96 -15.96
N CYS A 286 -11.98 31.70 -15.74
CA CYS A 286 -11.20 31.34 -14.55
C CYS A 286 -9.86 32.11 -14.49
N TYR A 287 -9.12 32.16 -15.60
CA TYR A 287 -7.84 32.87 -15.67
C TYR A 287 -8.03 34.40 -15.64
N ALA A 288 -9.07 34.92 -16.28
CA ALA A 288 -9.41 36.34 -16.21
C ALA A 288 -9.78 36.75 -14.79
N ALA A 289 -10.58 35.96 -14.07
CA ALA A 289 -10.92 36.18 -12.67
C ALA A 289 -9.68 36.13 -11.76
N LEU A 290 -8.74 35.21 -12.01
CA LEU A 290 -7.47 35.15 -11.29
C LEU A 290 -6.70 36.47 -11.42
N GLY A 291 -6.53 36.98 -12.66
CA GLY A 291 -5.86 38.27 -12.93
C GLY A 291 -6.56 39.44 -12.24
N ALA A 292 -7.89 39.49 -12.29
CA ALA A 292 -8.68 40.51 -11.65
C ALA A 292 -8.51 40.50 -10.11
N LEU A 293 -8.51 39.32 -9.49
CA LEU A 293 -8.34 39.18 -8.04
C LEU A 293 -6.90 39.43 -7.58
N HIS A 294 -5.87 39.05 -8.39
CA HIS A 294 -4.48 39.37 -8.12
C HIS A 294 -4.20 40.90 -8.19
N ASN A 295 -4.95 41.60 -9.04
CA ASN A 295 -4.87 43.07 -9.09
C ASN A 295 -5.56 43.74 -7.87
N LEU A 296 -6.62 43.10 -7.33
CA LEU A 296 -7.32 43.61 -6.15
C LEU A 296 -6.51 43.36 -4.87
N TYR A 297 -5.94 42.17 -4.71
CA TYR A 297 -5.14 41.75 -3.57
C TYR A 297 -3.88 40.99 -4.02
N HIS A 298 -2.73 41.43 -3.54
CA HIS A 298 -1.45 40.83 -3.95
C HIS A 298 -1.35 39.34 -3.62
N PRO A 299 -0.93 38.48 -4.55
CA PRO A 299 -0.74 37.06 -4.30
C PRO A 299 0.49 36.80 -3.42
N LYS A 300 0.38 35.81 -2.54
CA LYS A 300 1.52 35.32 -1.76
C LYS A 300 2.42 34.46 -2.63
N PRO A 301 3.73 34.79 -2.82
CA PRO A 301 4.63 34.01 -3.65
C PRO A 301 4.67 32.52 -3.28
N GLY A 302 4.76 31.64 -4.28
CA GLY A 302 4.83 30.20 -4.09
C GLY A 302 3.53 29.54 -3.59
N ARG A 303 2.40 30.25 -3.61
CA ARG A 303 1.09 29.74 -3.16
C ARG A 303 0.06 29.62 -4.26
N PHE A 304 0.45 29.81 -5.51
CA PHE A 304 -0.38 29.54 -6.67
C PHE A 304 -0.26 28.09 -7.12
N LYS A 305 -1.39 27.47 -7.47
CA LYS A 305 -1.45 26.11 -8.05
C LYS A 305 -2.52 26.09 -9.10
N ASP A 306 -2.16 25.58 -10.28
CA ASP A 306 -3.05 25.42 -11.40
C ASP A 306 -3.45 23.94 -11.54
N TYR A 307 -4.61 23.60 -11.00
CA TYR A 307 -5.22 22.28 -11.16
C TYR A 307 -6.21 22.23 -12.34
N ILE A 308 -6.33 23.31 -13.15
CA ILE A 308 -7.06 23.26 -14.43
C ILE A 308 -6.14 22.69 -15.49
N ALA A 309 -4.92 23.22 -15.60
CA ALA A 309 -3.92 22.74 -16.55
C ALA A 309 -3.38 21.36 -16.16
N ILE A 310 -3.24 21.08 -14.86
CA ILE A 310 -2.75 19.79 -14.32
C ILE A 310 -3.76 19.26 -13.29
N PRO A 311 -4.83 18.56 -13.74
CA PRO A 311 -5.84 18.02 -12.83
C PRO A 311 -5.25 17.03 -11.83
N LYS A 312 -5.86 16.94 -10.63
CA LYS A 312 -5.51 15.89 -9.67
C LYS A 312 -5.96 14.51 -10.18
N SER A 313 -5.37 13.46 -9.66
CA SER A 313 -5.68 12.06 -9.99
C SER A 313 -7.14 11.65 -9.73
N ASN A 314 -7.87 12.39 -8.90
CA ASN A 314 -9.31 12.23 -8.67
C ASN A 314 -10.20 13.12 -9.55
N GLY A 315 -9.66 13.71 -10.62
CA GLY A 315 -10.39 14.57 -11.53
C GLY A 315 -10.66 15.99 -11.02
N TYR A 316 -10.18 16.36 -9.84
CA TYR A 316 -10.38 17.70 -9.27
C TYR A 316 -9.64 18.77 -10.07
N GLN A 317 -10.37 19.81 -10.52
CA GLN A 317 -9.84 20.95 -11.24
C GLN A 317 -10.22 22.26 -10.54
N SER A 318 -9.28 23.18 -10.41
CA SER A 318 -9.47 24.55 -9.88
C SER A 318 -8.16 25.35 -9.94
N LEU A 319 -8.20 26.66 -10.08
CA LEU A 319 -7.06 27.50 -9.74
C LEU A 319 -7.07 27.78 -8.23
N HIS A 320 -5.95 27.59 -7.59
CA HIS A 320 -5.77 27.91 -6.16
C HIS A 320 -4.76 29.03 -6.00
N THR A 321 -5.13 30.08 -5.30
CA THR A 321 -4.21 31.17 -4.95
C THR A 321 -4.43 31.60 -3.52
N THR A 322 -3.38 32.14 -2.89
CA THR A 322 -3.47 32.77 -1.57
C THR A 322 -3.16 34.24 -1.72
N LEU A 323 -4.10 35.10 -1.36
CA LEU A 323 -4.01 36.55 -1.46
C LEU A 323 -3.74 37.17 -0.08
N VAL A 324 -3.09 38.34 -0.05
CA VAL A 324 -2.95 39.15 1.14
C VAL A 324 -4.16 40.07 1.20
N GLY A 325 -5.18 39.69 1.96
CA GLY A 325 -6.43 40.42 2.08
C GLY A 325 -6.39 41.58 3.09
N PRO A 326 -7.57 42.09 3.47
CA PRO A 326 -7.68 43.15 4.45
C PRO A 326 -6.99 42.78 5.77
N TYR A 327 -6.33 43.76 6.39
CA TYR A 327 -5.57 43.61 7.64
C TYR A 327 -4.38 42.60 7.53
N GLY A 328 -3.83 42.38 6.32
CA GLY A 328 -2.72 41.45 6.10
C GLY A 328 -3.09 39.96 6.26
N LEU A 329 -4.38 39.65 6.38
CA LEU A 329 -4.82 38.26 6.55
C LEU A 329 -4.73 37.49 5.24
N PRO A 330 -4.12 36.27 5.23
CA PRO A 330 -4.09 35.44 4.04
C PRO A 330 -5.49 34.90 3.71
N ILE A 331 -5.89 35.08 2.47
CA ILE A 331 -7.16 34.61 1.90
C ILE A 331 -6.87 33.52 0.89
N GLU A 332 -7.36 32.31 1.10
CA GLU A 332 -7.30 31.24 0.12
C GLU A 332 -8.48 31.37 -0.85
N VAL A 333 -8.19 31.39 -2.15
CA VAL A 333 -9.20 31.51 -3.19
C VAL A 333 -9.09 30.33 -4.13
N GLN A 334 -10.26 29.72 -4.42
CA GLN A 334 -10.43 28.64 -5.40
C GLN A 334 -11.31 29.17 -6.54
N ILE A 335 -10.81 29.11 -7.78
CA ILE A 335 -11.53 29.61 -8.95
C ILE A 335 -11.75 28.42 -9.88
N ARG A 336 -13.00 28.21 -10.31
CA ARG A 336 -13.38 27.07 -11.15
C ARG A 336 -14.67 27.31 -11.93
N THR A 337 -14.96 26.50 -12.92
CA THR A 337 -16.23 26.55 -13.65
C THR A 337 -17.37 25.92 -12.85
N ARG A 338 -18.61 26.06 -13.34
CA ARG A 338 -19.79 25.38 -12.74
C ARG A 338 -19.64 23.85 -12.81
N GLU A 339 -19.13 23.33 -13.92
CA GLU A 339 -18.87 21.90 -14.12
C GLU A 339 -17.79 21.38 -13.16
N MET A 340 -16.66 22.10 -13.05
CA MET A 340 -15.61 21.77 -12.08
C MET A 340 -16.11 21.84 -10.64
N ASP A 341 -17.05 22.74 -10.33
CA ASP A 341 -17.68 22.82 -9.01
C ASP A 341 -18.54 21.59 -8.72
N ALA A 342 -19.33 21.15 -9.69
CA ALA A 342 -20.13 19.93 -9.57
C ALA A 342 -19.27 18.69 -9.36
N VAL A 343 -18.21 18.53 -10.17
CA VAL A 343 -17.23 17.43 -10.02
C VAL A 343 -16.51 17.49 -8.66
N ALA A 344 -16.12 18.67 -8.22
CA ALA A 344 -15.42 18.84 -6.96
C ALA A 344 -16.33 18.60 -5.73
N GLU A 345 -17.64 18.71 -5.85
CA GLU A 345 -18.62 18.44 -4.79
C GLU A 345 -19.15 17.01 -4.83
N GLY A 346 -19.51 16.53 -6.03
CA GLY A 346 -20.14 15.21 -6.25
C GLY A 346 -19.16 14.10 -6.63
N GLY A 347 -17.89 14.41 -6.91
CA GLY A 347 -16.91 13.41 -7.35
C GLY A 347 -17.34 12.71 -8.63
N ILE A 348 -17.13 11.39 -8.69
CA ILE A 348 -17.58 10.53 -9.80
C ILE A 348 -19.10 10.64 -10.06
N ALA A 349 -19.89 10.81 -8.99
CA ALA A 349 -21.33 10.97 -9.10
C ALA A 349 -21.72 12.28 -9.79
N GLY A 350 -20.93 13.34 -9.65
CA GLY A 350 -21.13 14.61 -10.37
C GLY A 350 -20.99 14.48 -11.89
N HIS A 351 -20.27 13.47 -12.38
CA HIS A 351 -20.13 13.18 -13.80
C HIS A 351 -21.35 12.51 -14.41
N TRP A 352 -22.11 11.73 -13.62
CA TRP A 352 -23.36 11.13 -14.10
C TRP A 352 -24.45 12.17 -14.43
N ILE A 353 -24.37 13.36 -13.79
CA ILE A 353 -25.33 14.46 -14.01
C ILE A 353 -25.19 15.10 -15.38
N TYR A 354 -23.94 15.27 -15.85
CA TYR A 354 -23.67 16.12 -17.03
C TYR A 354 -23.67 15.37 -18.37
N LYS A 355 -23.61 14.04 -18.40
CA LYS A 355 -23.37 13.26 -19.63
C LYS A 355 -24.41 12.20 -20.00
N SER A 356 -25.67 12.43 -19.72
CA SER A 356 -26.76 11.63 -20.31
C SER A 356 -26.89 11.75 -21.83
N GLY A 357 -25.96 12.42 -22.54
CA GLY A 357 -26.07 12.69 -23.99
C GLY A 357 -24.82 12.61 -24.88
N GLU A 358 -23.58 12.41 -24.33
CA GLU A 358 -22.37 12.39 -25.18
C GLU A 358 -21.50 11.13 -24.98
N ASN A 359 -21.16 10.48 -26.13
CA ASN A 359 -20.41 9.21 -26.22
C ASN A 359 -18.89 9.30 -25.95
N THR A 360 -18.37 10.37 -25.34
CA THR A 360 -16.93 10.47 -25.00
C THR A 360 -16.69 10.10 -23.54
N PRO A 361 -15.87 9.08 -23.25
CA PRO A 361 -15.54 8.71 -21.86
C PRO A 361 -14.80 9.86 -21.20
N ASP A 362 -15.33 10.32 -20.06
CA ASP A 362 -14.76 11.41 -19.27
C ASP A 362 -13.42 11.01 -18.63
N GLN A 363 -12.50 11.96 -18.55
CA GLN A 363 -11.17 11.76 -17.96
C GLN A 363 -11.23 11.21 -16.54
N ALA A 364 -12.22 11.61 -15.73
CA ALA A 364 -12.36 11.11 -14.36
C ALA A 364 -12.77 9.62 -14.30
N VAL A 365 -13.67 9.19 -15.19
CA VAL A 365 -14.05 7.78 -15.36
C VAL A 365 -12.85 6.97 -15.85
N LEU A 366 -12.09 7.50 -16.82
CA LEU A 366 -10.86 6.87 -17.30
C LEU A 366 -9.80 6.75 -16.19
N HIS A 367 -9.65 7.77 -15.35
CA HIS A 367 -8.74 7.73 -14.21
C HIS A 367 -9.18 6.70 -13.16
N MET A 368 -10.48 6.60 -12.89
CA MET A 368 -11.02 5.59 -11.98
C MET A 368 -10.82 4.17 -12.52
N ASN A 369 -11.15 3.93 -13.77
CA ASN A 369 -10.95 2.61 -14.40
C ASN A 369 -9.47 2.21 -14.41
N ARG A 370 -8.56 3.17 -14.66
CA ARG A 370 -7.12 2.94 -14.58
C ARG A 370 -6.67 2.61 -13.14
N TRP A 371 -7.21 3.31 -12.15
CA TRP A 371 -6.92 3.03 -10.74
C TRP A 371 -7.44 1.64 -10.32
N MET A 372 -8.67 1.27 -10.73
CA MET A 372 -9.21 -0.07 -10.49
C MET A 372 -8.36 -1.17 -11.12
N LYS A 373 -7.90 -0.96 -12.36
CA LYS A 373 -6.97 -1.89 -13.00
C LYS A 373 -5.67 -2.03 -12.24
N ASN A 374 -5.08 -0.92 -11.80
CA ASN A 374 -3.87 -0.96 -10.96
C ASN A 374 -4.07 -1.74 -9.67
N ILE A 375 -5.23 -1.62 -9.03
CA ILE A 375 -5.58 -2.39 -7.83
C ILE A 375 -5.64 -3.90 -8.12
N LEU A 376 -6.23 -4.30 -9.25
CA LEU A 376 -6.24 -5.71 -9.66
C LEU A 376 -4.83 -6.24 -9.91
N ASP A 377 -3.98 -5.44 -10.56
CA ASP A 377 -2.57 -5.79 -10.79
C ASP A 377 -1.80 -5.90 -9.47
N LEU A 378 -2.06 -5.00 -8.51
CA LEU A 378 -1.48 -5.07 -7.17
C LEU A 378 -1.94 -6.32 -6.41
N GLN A 379 -3.21 -6.71 -6.54
CA GLN A 379 -3.71 -7.93 -5.93
C GLN A 379 -3.03 -9.17 -6.51
N ALA A 380 -2.88 -9.24 -7.83
CA ALA A 380 -2.24 -10.37 -8.50
C ALA A 380 -0.74 -10.49 -8.13
N SER A 381 -0.08 -9.37 -7.80
CA SER A 381 1.35 -9.31 -7.46
C SER A 381 1.64 -9.40 -5.95
N SER A 382 0.64 -9.25 -5.09
CA SER A 382 0.82 -9.31 -3.63
C SER A 382 0.78 -10.73 -3.11
N SER A 383 1.73 -11.09 -2.24
CA SER A 383 1.85 -12.44 -1.67
C SER A 383 0.82 -12.72 -0.57
N ASN A 384 0.38 -11.68 0.16
CA ASN A 384 -0.61 -11.78 1.24
C ASN A 384 -1.45 -10.50 1.38
N ALA A 385 -2.51 -10.56 2.21
CA ALA A 385 -3.43 -9.47 2.39
C ALA A 385 -2.81 -8.24 3.06
N ILE A 386 -1.83 -8.41 3.95
CA ILE A 386 -1.14 -7.30 4.63
C ILE A 386 -0.33 -6.50 3.61
N GLU A 387 0.44 -7.17 2.76
CA GLU A 387 1.22 -6.53 1.70
C GLU A 387 0.31 -5.76 0.73
N PHE A 388 -0.82 -6.37 0.33
CA PHE A 388 -1.83 -5.71 -0.49
C PHE A 388 -2.36 -4.44 0.18
N LEU A 389 -2.72 -4.53 1.48
CA LEU A 389 -3.20 -3.38 2.25
C LEU A 389 -2.17 -2.24 2.30
N GLU A 390 -0.89 -2.56 2.51
CA GLU A 390 0.18 -1.56 2.51
C GLU A 390 0.33 -0.87 1.16
N HIS A 391 0.27 -1.63 0.06
CA HIS A 391 0.36 -1.09 -1.29
C HIS A 391 -0.82 -0.17 -1.61
N VAL A 392 -2.04 -0.61 -1.30
CA VAL A 392 -3.24 0.20 -1.56
C VAL A 392 -3.29 1.44 -0.67
N LYS A 393 -2.83 1.38 0.58
CA LYS A 393 -2.72 2.56 1.45
C LYS A 393 -1.83 3.64 0.82
N VAL A 394 -0.71 3.28 0.21
CA VAL A 394 0.16 4.25 -0.49
C VAL A 394 -0.59 4.93 -1.64
N ASP A 395 -1.38 4.17 -2.40
CA ASP A 395 -2.14 4.70 -3.53
C ASP A 395 -3.39 5.53 -3.12
N LEU A 396 -3.94 5.28 -1.94
CA LEU A 396 -5.08 6.03 -1.41
C LEU A 396 -4.69 7.43 -0.90
N PHE A 397 -3.42 7.66 -0.52
CA PHE A 397 -2.99 8.95 0.01
C PHE A 397 -2.61 9.93 -1.12
N PRO A 398 -3.34 11.03 -1.32
CA PRO A 398 -3.22 11.91 -2.48
C PRO A 398 -2.08 12.92 -2.41
N ASN A 399 -0.97 12.60 -1.74
CA ASN A 399 0.23 13.43 -1.77
C ASN A 399 1.04 13.06 -3.02
N GLU A 400 0.86 13.81 -4.10
CA GLU A 400 1.45 13.57 -5.42
C GLU A 400 2.50 14.61 -5.79
N VAL A 401 3.46 14.21 -6.62
CA VAL A 401 4.41 15.08 -7.31
C VAL A 401 4.27 14.87 -8.82
N TYR A 402 4.38 15.94 -9.57
CA TYR A 402 4.25 15.96 -11.04
C TYR A 402 5.65 16.08 -11.64
N ILE A 403 6.09 15.04 -12.33
CA ILE A 403 7.43 14.91 -12.89
C ILE A 403 7.34 14.97 -14.41
N VAL A 404 8.24 15.71 -15.02
CA VAL A 404 8.27 15.91 -16.47
C VAL A 404 9.25 14.91 -17.10
N THR A 405 8.83 14.25 -18.18
CA THR A 405 9.74 13.44 -19.00
C THR A 405 10.56 14.35 -19.91
N PRO A 406 11.70 13.90 -20.48
CA PRO A 406 12.44 14.67 -21.46
C PRO A 406 11.65 15.03 -22.73
N LYS A 407 10.55 14.31 -22.99
CA LYS A 407 9.62 14.57 -24.11
C LYS A 407 8.54 15.61 -23.77
N GLY A 408 8.47 16.07 -22.51
CA GLY A 408 7.46 17.03 -22.05
C GLY A 408 6.21 16.39 -21.44
N ASP A 409 6.10 15.06 -21.41
CA ASP A 409 4.98 14.40 -20.78
C ASP A 409 5.05 14.54 -19.26
N ILE A 410 3.89 14.66 -18.62
CA ILE A 410 3.82 14.78 -17.15
C ILE A 410 3.38 13.45 -16.56
N LEU A 411 4.18 12.92 -15.64
CA LEU A 411 3.88 11.72 -14.86
C LEU A 411 3.58 12.10 -13.42
N THR A 412 2.51 11.52 -12.89
CA THR A 412 2.10 11.69 -11.48
C THR A 412 2.68 10.56 -10.64
N LEU A 413 3.41 10.90 -9.59
CA LEU A 413 4.03 9.96 -8.66
C LEU A 413 3.64 10.30 -7.21
N PRO A 414 3.68 9.34 -6.27
CA PRO A 414 3.47 9.63 -4.85
C PRO A 414 4.57 10.55 -4.31
N LYS A 415 4.22 11.39 -3.35
CA LYS A 415 5.18 12.28 -2.68
C LYS A 415 6.28 11.48 -2.00
N GLY A 416 7.52 11.86 -2.26
CA GLY A 416 8.71 11.16 -1.79
C GLY A 416 9.23 10.12 -2.78
N ALA A 417 8.56 9.98 -3.93
CA ALA A 417 9.04 9.14 -5.03
C ALA A 417 10.46 9.51 -5.46
N THR A 418 11.15 8.53 -6.01
CA THR A 418 12.54 8.59 -6.43
C THR A 418 12.65 8.31 -7.95
N PRO A 419 13.82 8.51 -8.58
CA PRO A 419 14.02 8.10 -9.96
C PRO A 419 13.70 6.64 -10.27
N ILE A 420 13.83 5.74 -9.30
CA ILE A 420 13.40 4.35 -9.45
C ILE A 420 11.88 4.27 -9.62
N ASP A 421 11.11 4.97 -8.78
CA ASP A 421 9.65 5.03 -8.93
C ASP A 421 9.23 5.58 -10.28
N PHE A 422 9.93 6.62 -10.76
CA PHE A 422 9.72 7.20 -12.08
C PHE A 422 10.02 6.20 -13.20
N ALA A 423 11.15 5.49 -13.14
CA ALA A 423 11.54 4.51 -14.15
C ALA A 423 10.49 3.40 -14.31
N TYR A 424 9.98 2.85 -13.19
CA TYR A 424 8.92 1.84 -13.21
C TYR A 424 7.55 2.42 -13.61
N ALA A 425 7.29 3.70 -13.35
CA ALA A 425 6.07 4.36 -13.81
C ALA A 425 6.06 4.52 -15.33
N VAL A 426 7.20 4.78 -15.96
CA VAL A 426 7.34 4.83 -17.41
C VAL A 426 7.14 3.43 -17.99
N HIS A 427 7.99 2.47 -17.64
CA HIS A 427 7.89 1.08 -18.09
C HIS A 427 8.68 0.14 -17.18
N THR A 428 8.18 -1.08 -16.95
CA THR A 428 8.83 -2.08 -16.09
C THR A 428 10.26 -2.42 -16.57
N ASN A 429 10.48 -2.57 -17.89
CA ASN A 429 11.80 -2.84 -18.44
C ASN A 429 12.79 -1.69 -18.23
N ILE A 430 12.34 -0.43 -18.27
CA ILE A 430 13.18 0.73 -17.96
C ILE A 430 13.56 0.67 -16.48
N GLY A 431 12.61 0.36 -15.61
CA GLY A 431 12.85 0.15 -14.19
C GLY A 431 13.90 -0.92 -13.92
N HIS A 432 13.77 -2.08 -14.58
CA HIS A 432 14.73 -3.19 -14.43
C HIS A 432 16.14 -2.85 -14.91
N LYS A 433 16.26 -2.06 -15.97
CA LYS A 433 17.54 -1.70 -16.61
C LYS A 433 18.15 -0.39 -16.10
N THR A 434 17.57 0.23 -15.07
CA THR A 434 18.03 1.52 -14.53
C THR A 434 19.41 1.40 -13.89
N VAL A 435 20.33 2.27 -14.31
CA VAL A 435 21.70 2.40 -13.75
C VAL A 435 21.86 3.73 -13.03
N ALA A 436 21.39 4.81 -13.64
CA ALA A 436 21.55 6.16 -13.13
C ALA A 436 20.36 7.04 -13.54
N ALA A 437 20.25 8.22 -12.96
CA ALA A 437 19.24 9.20 -13.32
C ALA A 437 19.85 10.60 -13.39
N ARG A 438 19.31 11.39 -14.34
CA ARG A 438 19.60 12.82 -14.46
C ARG A 438 18.34 13.61 -14.10
N ILE A 439 18.45 14.49 -13.10
CA ILE A 439 17.35 15.35 -12.66
C ILE A 439 17.73 16.78 -13.02
N ASN A 440 16.89 17.47 -13.80
CA ASN A 440 17.15 18.83 -14.29
C ASN A 440 18.55 18.95 -14.94
N ASN A 441 18.92 17.97 -15.78
CA ASN A 441 20.20 17.83 -16.47
C ASN A 441 21.42 17.56 -15.55
N VAL A 442 21.23 17.29 -14.26
CA VAL A 442 22.32 16.95 -13.32
C VAL A 442 22.22 15.50 -12.91
N MET A 443 23.34 14.76 -12.92
CA MET A 443 23.41 13.38 -12.43
C MET A 443 23.13 13.35 -10.93
N MET A 444 22.13 12.58 -10.52
CA MET A 444 21.71 12.49 -9.13
C MET A 444 21.58 11.02 -8.68
N PRO A 445 21.81 10.73 -7.39
CA PRO A 445 21.62 9.40 -6.83
C PRO A 445 20.17 8.89 -7.01
N LEU A 446 19.99 7.60 -7.29
CA LEU A 446 18.68 6.97 -7.47
C LEU A 446 17.75 7.08 -6.26
N ARG A 447 18.29 7.36 -5.07
CA ARG A 447 17.54 7.60 -3.82
C ARG A 447 17.07 9.05 -3.63
N THR A 448 17.37 9.94 -4.57
CA THR A 448 16.98 11.37 -4.49
C THR A 448 15.46 11.50 -4.55
N LYS A 449 14.86 12.24 -3.63
CA LYS A 449 13.40 12.50 -3.63
C LYS A 449 13.06 13.54 -4.67
N LEU A 450 12.16 13.18 -5.58
CA LEU A 450 11.69 14.04 -6.65
C LEU A 450 10.73 15.11 -6.14
N LYS A 451 10.73 16.27 -6.81
CA LYS A 451 9.85 17.42 -6.54
C LYS A 451 9.00 17.72 -7.77
N THR A 452 7.82 18.29 -7.56
CA THR A 452 6.98 18.77 -8.66
C THR A 452 7.73 19.75 -9.54
N GLY A 453 7.73 19.50 -10.84
CA GLY A 453 8.42 20.29 -11.86
C GLY A 453 9.82 19.78 -12.22
N ASP A 454 10.34 18.76 -11.54
CA ASP A 454 11.62 18.14 -11.92
C ASP A 454 11.47 17.43 -13.28
N THR A 455 12.45 17.65 -14.16
CA THR A 455 12.61 16.89 -15.40
C THR A 455 13.54 15.72 -15.12
N VAL A 456 13.08 14.48 -15.36
CA VAL A 456 13.84 13.27 -15.04
C VAL A 456 14.11 12.45 -16.28
N GLU A 457 15.39 12.14 -16.49
CA GLU A 457 15.89 11.23 -17.52
C GLU A 457 16.52 10.01 -16.86
N ILE A 458 16.10 8.80 -17.30
CA ILE A 458 16.63 7.53 -16.79
C ILE A 458 17.72 7.01 -17.74
N ILE A 459 18.85 6.65 -17.19
CA ILE A 459 19.95 6.02 -17.92
C ILE A 459 19.86 4.52 -17.67
N THR A 460 19.78 3.76 -18.75
CA THR A 460 19.61 2.30 -18.72
C THR A 460 20.84 1.57 -19.27
N SER A 461 21.03 0.32 -18.84
CA SER A 461 22.01 -0.61 -19.41
C SER A 461 21.37 -1.98 -19.59
N GLU A 462 21.71 -2.68 -20.68
CA GLU A 462 21.18 -4.03 -20.96
C GLU A 462 21.58 -5.06 -19.89
N HIS A 463 22.71 -4.86 -19.21
CA HIS A 463 23.22 -5.76 -18.18
C HIS A 463 22.79 -5.38 -16.76
N ALA A 464 22.08 -4.26 -16.60
CA ALA A 464 21.58 -3.84 -15.29
C ALA A 464 20.46 -4.75 -14.80
N LYS A 465 20.43 -4.99 -13.49
CA LYS A 465 19.42 -5.78 -12.79
C LYS A 465 18.88 -5.01 -11.58
N PRO A 466 17.62 -5.20 -11.21
CA PRO A 466 17.07 -4.59 -10.01
C PRO A 466 17.86 -4.97 -8.76
N ASN A 467 18.10 -3.98 -7.90
CA ASN A 467 18.80 -4.16 -6.63
C ASN A 467 17.78 -4.23 -5.48
N VAL A 468 17.92 -5.22 -4.61
CA VAL A 468 17.06 -5.40 -3.41
C VAL A 468 17.05 -4.14 -2.54
N ALA A 469 18.18 -3.44 -2.43
CA ALA A 469 18.31 -2.20 -1.66
C ALA A 469 17.37 -1.07 -2.16
N TRP A 470 16.88 -1.13 -3.39
CA TRP A 470 15.89 -0.16 -3.90
C TRP A 470 14.57 -0.20 -3.13
N LEU A 471 14.20 -1.34 -2.54
CA LEU A 471 13.01 -1.45 -1.69
C LEU A 471 13.06 -0.56 -0.45
N ASN A 472 14.24 -0.13 0.00
CA ASN A 472 14.41 0.74 1.16
C ASN A 472 13.99 2.19 0.89
N PHE A 473 13.96 2.63 -0.38
CA PHE A 473 13.65 4.01 -0.73
C PHE A 473 12.62 4.16 -1.87
N ALA A 474 12.29 3.11 -2.62
CA ALA A 474 11.17 3.12 -3.56
C ALA A 474 9.84 3.23 -2.78
N VAL A 475 8.99 4.18 -3.19
CA VAL A 475 7.74 4.52 -2.51
C VAL A 475 6.53 3.98 -3.25
N SER A 476 6.55 4.00 -4.61
CA SER A 476 5.39 3.57 -5.40
C SER A 476 5.15 2.06 -5.29
N SER A 477 3.88 1.68 -5.16
CA SER A 477 3.45 0.29 -5.14
C SER A 477 3.91 -0.47 -6.39
N ARG A 478 3.82 0.16 -7.57
CA ARG A 478 4.26 -0.41 -8.85
C ARG A 478 5.76 -0.76 -8.86
N ALA A 479 6.63 0.15 -8.41
CA ALA A 479 8.07 -0.12 -8.35
C ALA A 479 8.37 -1.24 -7.34
N ARG A 480 7.81 -1.17 -6.14
CA ARG A 480 8.02 -2.17 -5.09
C ARG A 480 7.55 -3.56 -5.52
N SER A 481 6.36 -3.66 -6.11
CA SER A 481 5.83 -4.94 -6.62
C SER A 481 6.68 -5.50 -7.75
N ALA A 482 7.08 -4.68 -8.73
CA ALA A 482 7.91 -5.12 -9.84
C ALA A 482 9.30 -5.58 -9.38
N ILE A 483 9.93 -4.88 -8.43
CA ILE A 483 11.22 -5.28 -7.84
C ILE A 483 11.08 -6.60 -7.10
N ARG A 484 10.05 -6.76 -6.23
CA ARG A 484 9.80 -8.00 -5.49
C ARG A 484 9.52 -9.17 -6.42
N GLN A 485 8.70 -8.96 -7.45
CA GLN A 485 8.42 -9.99 -8.46
C GLN A 485 9.67 -10.44 -9.19
N TYR A 486 10.54 -9.49 -9.57
CA TYR A 486 11.83 -9.81 -10.19
C TYR A 486 12.70 -10.66 -9.25
N ILE A 487 12.82 -10.26 -7.98
CA ILE A 487 13.61 -10.98 -6.97
C ILE A 487 13.02 -12.38 -6.73
N LYS A 488 11.68 -12.49 -6.65
CA LYS A 488 10.99 -13.78 -6.51
C LYS A 488 11.26 -14.70 -7.68
N ASN A 489 11.21 -14.20 -8.91
CA ASN A 489 11.48 -14.98 -10.10
C ASN A 489 12.96 -15.39 -10.19
N LEU A 490 13.89 -14.51 -9.81
CA LEU A 490 15.32 -14.83 -9.72
C LEU A 490 15.55 -15.96 -8.70
N ASN A 491 14.98 -15.80 -7.50
CA ASN A 491 15.06 -16.82 -6.45
C ASN A 491 14.45 -18.16 -6.86
N ARG A 492 13.37 -18.15 -7.67
CA ARG A 492 12.76 -19.37 -8.19
C ARG A 492 13.71 -20.06 -9.18
N HIS A 493 14.30 -19.30 -10.09
CA HIS A 493 15.28 -19.83 -11.05
C HIS A 493 16.50 -20.43 -10.33
N ASP A 494 17.07 -19.68 -9.36
CA ASP A 494 18.22 -20.16 -8.57
C ASP A 494 17.87 -21.42 -7.76
N ALA A 495 16.65 -21.51 -7.23
CA ALA A 495 16.18 -22.71 -6.52
C ALA A 495 16.03 -23.92 -7.48
N VAL A 496 15.52 -23.72 -8.69
CA VAL A 496 15.41 -24.79 -9.71
C VAL A 496 16.79 -25.29 -10.09
N VAL A 497 17.74 -24.39 -10.36
CA VAL A 497 19.12 -24.74 -10.70
C VAL A 497 19.81 -25.51 -9.56
N LEU A 498 19.63 -25.06 -8.32
CA LEU A 498 20.15 -25.78 -7.15
C LEU A 498 19.50 -27.17 -7.03
N GLY A 499 18.18 -27.26 -7.19
CA GLY A 499 17.44 -28.52 -7.14
C GLY A 499 17.90 -29.52 -8.21
N GLU A 500 18.14 -29.04 -9.43
CA GLU A 500 18.68 -29.84 -10.53
C GLU A 500 20.08 -30.40 -10.19
N ASN A 501 20.97 -29.54 -9.69
CA ASN A 501 22.32 -29.93 -9.27
C ASN A 501 22.28 -30.97 -8.14
N LEU A 502 21.42 -30.78 -7.15
CA LEU A 502 21.26 -31.72 -6.03
C LEU A 502 20.69 -33.06 -6.49
N LEU A 503 19.65 -33.02 -7.33
CA LEU A 503 19.04 -34.24 -7.88
C LEU A 503 20.00 -35.00 -8.78
N GLN A 504 20.74 -34.34 -9.64
CA GLN A 504 21.73 -34.94 -10.52
C GLN A 504 22.87 -35.64 -9.73
N LYS A 505 23.34 -34.99 -8.64
CA LYS A 505 24.32 -35.62 -7.72
C LYS A 505 23.73 -36.85 -7.03
N ALA A 506 22.48 -36.78 -6.59
CA ALA A 506 21.79 -37.90 -5.99
C ALA A 506 21.64 -39.06 -6.99
N LEU A 507 21.22 -38.79 -8.21
CA LEU A 507 21.07 -39.79 -9.28
C LEU A 507 22.42 -40.41 -9.69
N SER A 508 23.48 -39.61 -9.80
CA SER A 508 24.82 -40.09 -10.16
C SER A 508 25.46 -41.03 -9.10
N SER A 509 24.97 -41.00 -7.86
CA SER A 509 25.37 -41.95 -6.82
C SER A 509 24.53 -43.22 -6.79
N LEU A 510 23.36 -43.20 -7.44
CA LEU A 510 22.40 -44.32 -7.48
C LEU A 510 22.38 -45.05 -8.80
N LEU A 511 22.57 -44.37 -9.90
CA LEU A 511 22.46 -44.93 -11.26
C LEU A 511 23.83 -45.10 -11.90
N PRO A 512 24.04 -46.15 -12.75
CA PRO A 512 25.20 -46.23 -13.60
C PRO A 512 25.34 -45.01 -14.49
N LYS A 513 26.61 -44.60 -14.84
CA LYS A 513 26.91 -43.39 -15.59
C LYS A 513 26.20 -43.23 -16.94
N ASP A 514 25.64 -44.30 -17.44
CA ASP A 514 24.97 -44.40 -18.76
C ASP A 514 23.46 -44.07 -18.71
N ILE A 515 22.86 -43.90 -17.51
CA ILE A 515 21.43 -43.57 -17.37
C ILE A 515 21.34 -42.08 -17.11
N LEU A 516 21.08 -41.32 -18.19
CA LEU A 516 20.73 -39.89 -18.10
C LEU A 516 19.26 -39.73 -17.73
N LEU A 517 18.93 -38.70 -16.99
CA LEU A 517 17.54 -38.31 -16.66
C LEU A 517 16.79 -37.95 -17.97
N SER A 518 16.20 -38.96 -18.63
CA SER A 518 15.45 -38.77 -19.87
C SER A 518 14.08 -38.12 -19.60
N ASP A 519 13.52 -37.46 -20.61
CA ASP A 519 12.20 -36.84 -20.47
C ASP A 519 11.10 -37.92 -20.24
N ASP A 520 11.25 -39.12 -20.74
CA ASP A 520 10.38 -40.27 -20.46
C ASP A 520 10.38 -40.62 -18.95
N LEU A 521 11.52 -40.61 -18.29
CA LEU A 521 11.63 -40.86 -16.85
C LEU A 521 11.02 -39.71 -16.01
N LYS A 522 11.16 -38.47 -16.45
CA LYS A 522 10.51 -37.34 -15.83
C LYS A 522 8.99 -37.41 -15.91
N GLU A 523 8.44 -37.79 -17.09
CA GLU A 523 7.01 -37.98 -17.29
C GLU A 523 6.46 -39.16 -16.47
N LYS A 524 7.17 -40.27 -16.41
CA LYS A 524 6.80 -41.43 -15.56
C LYS A 524 6.77 -41.07 -14.09
N TYR A 525 7.77 -40.29 -13.61
CA TYR A 525 7.81 -39.82 -12.24
C TYR A 525 6.62 -38.88 -11.91
N LEU A 526 6.29 -37.96 -12.81
CA LEU A 526 5.14 -37.05 -12.61
C LEU A 526 3.80 -37.81 -12.63
N ALA A 527 3.68 -38.84 -13.48
CA ALA A 527 2.47 -39.66 -13.56
C ALA A 527 2.25 -40.52 -12.30
N ASP A 528 3.34 -41.00 -11.70
CA ASP A 528 3.29 -41.86 -10.51
C ASP A 528 3.00 -41.08 -9.22
N LEU A 529 3.42 -39.79 -9.15
CA LEU A 529 3.22 -38.96 -7.97
C LEU A 529 1.75 -38.68 -7.63
N ASN A 530 0.80 -38.88 -8.54
CA ASN A 530 -0.65 -38.68 -8.34
C ASN A 530 -1.02 -37.36 -7.63
N THR A 531 -0.12 -36.35 -7.68
CA THR A 531 -0.20 -35.07 -6.95
C THR A 531 -0.47 -33.92 -7.91
N LYS A 532 -0.90 -32.77 -7.36
CA LYS A 532 -1.15 -31.51 -8.07
C LYS A 532 0.11 -30.85 -8.68
N GLN A 533 1.25 -31.54 -8.70
CA GLN A 533 2.47 -31.03 -9.32
C GLN A 533 2.32 -31.11 -10.85
N THR A 534 2.31 -29.95 -11.48
CA THR A 534 2.02 -29.80 -12.92
C THR A 534 3.26 -29.84 -13.79
N SER A 535 4.48 -29.79 -13.23
CA SER A 535 5.73 -29.80 -14.00
C SER A 535 6.91 -30.34 -13.20
N PHE A 536 7.90 -30.91 -13.91
CA PHE A 536 9.15 -31.36 -13.28
C PHE A 536 9.98 -30.22 -12.72
N GLU A 537 9.83 -29.02 -13.26
CA GLU A 537 10.43 -27.78 -12.71
C GLU A 537 9.95 -27.49 -11.28
N GLU A 538 8.70 -27.81 -10.97
CA GLU A 538 8.15 -27.68 -9.60
C GLU A 538 8.78 -28.70 -8.65
N VAL A 539 9.10 -29.90 -9.12
CA VAL A 539 9.84 -30.90 -8.34
C VAL A 539 11.25 -30.38 -8.02
N LEU A 540 11.95 -29.85 -9.03
CA LEU A 540 13.28 -29.27 -8.86
C LEU A 540 13.24 -28.05 -7.91
N TYR A 541 12.25 -27.19 -8.04
CA TYR A 541 12.03 -26.07 -7.13
C TYR A 541 11.86 -26.56 -5.68
N ASN A 542 11.04 -27.57 -5.45
CA ASN A 542 10.81 -28.14 -4.12
C ASN A 542 12.07 -28.78 -3.53
N VAL A 543 12.89 -29.43 -4.35
CA VAL A 543 14.19 -29.95 -3.93
C VAL A 543 15.15 -28.81 -3.56
N GLY A 544 15.25 -27.77 -4.39
CA GLY A 544 16.12 -26.63 -4.12
C GLY A 544 15.68 -25.76 -2.94
N MET A 545 14.38 -25.80 -2.60
CA MET A 545 13.83 -25.13 -1.40
C MET A 545 13.93 -25.97 -0.13
N GLY A 546 14.35 -27.24 -0.23
CA GLY A 546 14.40 -28.15 0.90
C GLY A 546 13.04 -28.71 1.34
N HIS A 547 12.01 -28.59 0.51
CA HIS A 547 10.68 -29.18 0.78
C HIS A 547 10.68 -30.69 0.55
N THR A 548 11.56 -31.18 -0.32
CA THR A 548 11.70 -32.59 -0.67
C THR A 548 13.19 -32.94 -0.71
N LEU A 549 13.55 -34.06 -0.07
CA LEU A 549 14.95 -34.52 -0.07
C LEU A 549 15.35 -35.05 -1.46
N PRO A 550 16.50 -34.61 -2.01
CA PRO A 550 16.96 -35.04 -3.34
C PRO A 550 17.13 -36.53 -3.44
N VAL A 551 17.51 -37.20 -2.34
CA VAL A 551 17.67 -38.69 -2.29
C VAL A 551 16.34 -39.41 -2.53
N HIS A 552 15.26 -38.94 -1.91
CA HIS A 552 13.94 -39.57 -2.07
C HIS A 552 13.46 -39.47 -3.52
N VAL A 553 13.64 -38.32 -4.15
CA VAL A 553 13.30 -38.12 -5.58
C VAL A 553 14.17 -39.03 -6.45
N ALA A 554 15.47 -39.08 -6.17
CA ALA A 554 16.43 -39.88 -6.91
C ALA A 554 16.15 -41.39 -6.78
N MET A 555 15.84 -41.89 -5.57
CA MET A 555 15.48 -43.29 -5.33
C MET A 555 14.21 -43.70 -6.10
N HIS A 556 13.19 -42.86 -6.05
CA HIS A 556 11.95 -43.09 -6.75
C HIS A 556 12.14 -43.11 -8.29
N ILE A 557 12.94 -42.17 -8.83
CA ILE A 557 13.30 -42.20 -10.27
C ILE A 557 14.11 -43.46 -10.61
N ALA A 558 15.02 -43.90 -9.73
CA ALA A 558 15.84 -45.09 -9.94
C ALA A 558 15.00 -46.38 -9.89
N GLU A 559 13.99 -46.46 -9.02
CA GLU A 559 13.01 -47.54 -8.96
C GLU A 559 12.20 -47.62 -10.27
N LEU A 560 11.76 -46.47 -10.79
CA LEU A 560 11.06 -46.39 -12.09
C LEU A 560 11.98 -46.81 -13.27
N ALA A 561 13.29 -46.64 -13.12
CA ALA A 561 14.31 -47.13 -14.07
C ALA A 561 14.66 -48.61 -13.89
N GLY A 562 13.97 -49.35 -13.01
CA GLY A 562 14.17 -50.78 -12.78
C GLY A 562 15.31 -51.14 -11.84
N GLN A 563 15.81 -50.22 -11.04
CA GLN A 563 16.87 -50.47 -10.05
C GLN A 563 16.22 -50.58 -8.64
N HIS A 564 16.58 -51.62 -7.87
CA HIS A 564 16.13 -51.81 -6.49
C HIS A 564 17.28 -51.61 -5.50
N PHE A 565 17.10 -50.72 -4.52
CA PHE A 565 18.14 -50.33 -3.56
C PHE A 565 17.78 -50.73 -2.11
N GLY A 566 18.77 -51.10 -1.31
CA GLY A 566 18.64 -51.22 0.13
C GLY A 566 18.79 -49.86 0.85
N SER A 567 18.33 -49.74 2.07
CA SER A 567 17.97 -48.55 2.81
C SER A 567 19.05 -47.52 3.22
N THR A 568 20.28 -47.54 2.65
CA THR A 568 21.33 -46.57 2.99
C THR A 568 22.19 -46.16 1.80
N VAL A 569 21.93 -44.99 1.25
CA VAL A 569 22.76 -44.37 0.20
C VAL A 569 23.46 -43.14 0.70
N LYS A 570 24.82 -43.09 0.61
CA LYS A 570 25.64 -41.92 0.89
C LYS A 570 25.85 -41.09 -0.39
N LEU A 571 25.46 -39.81 -0.35
CA LEU A 571 25.73 -38.87 -1.42
C LEU A 571 27.21 -38.45 -1.47
N SER A 572 27.70 -38.15 -2.69
CA SER A 572 29.01 -37.52 -2.85
C SER A 572 29.00 -36.09 -2.31
N PRO A 573 30.11 -35.58 -1.67
CA PRO A 573 30.18 -34.25 -1.09
C PRO A 573 29.83 -33.16 -2.11
N ILE A 574 29.02 -32.18 -1.68
CA ILE A 574 28.66 -31.03 -2.47
C ILE A 574 29.84 -30.07 -2.49
N LYS A 575 30.33 -29.69 -3.69
CA LYS A 575 31.36 -28.67 -3.83
C LYS A 575 30.70 -27.28 -3.81
N VAL A 576 31.06 -26.47 -2.82
CA VAL A 576 30.58 -25.09 -2.68
C VAL A 576 31.50 -24.17 -3.50
N ASN A 577 30.95 -23.56 -4.57
CA ASN A 577 31.64 -22.60 -5.41
C ASN A 577 30.90 -21.26 -5.51
N ASP A 578 31.58 -20.21 -5.95
CA ASP A 578 31.08 -18.83 -6.00
C ASP A 578 30.00 -18.58 -7.07
N GLN A 579 29.74 -19.53 -7.98
CA GLN A 579 28.78 -19.36 -9.07
C GLN A 579 27.39 -19.92 -8.76
N GLU A 580 27.25 -20.70 -7.70
CA GLU A 580 25.95 -21.23 -7.25
C GLU A 580 25.25 -20.20 -6.34
N THR A 581 25.01 -19.00 -6.88
CA THR A 581 24.42 -17.88 -6.17
C THR A 581 22.91 -18.00 -6.04
N GLY A 582 22.39 -17.72 -4.85
CA GLY A 582 20.97 -17.42 -4.60
C GLY A 582 20.31 -18.27 -3.50
N ARG A 583 20.70 -19.53 -3.32
CA ARG A 583 20.10 -20.44 -2.31
C ARG A 583 21.11 -21.20 -1.45
N ILE A 584 22.40 -20.95 -1.66
CA ILE A 584 23.45 -21.40 -0.76
C ILE A 584 23.79 -20.22 0.15
N HIS A 585 23.57 -20.37 1.43
CA HIS A 585 23.84 -19.36 2.44
C HIS A 585 24.89 -19.86 3.44
N PHE A 586 25.78 -18.97 3.86
CA PHE A 586 26.69 -19.26 4.95
C PHE A 586 26.03 -18.94 6.30
N ALA A 587 26.12 -19.87 7.24
CA ALA A 587 25.45 -19.77 8.52
C ALA A 587 25.99 -18.61 9.38
N GLU A 588 25.10 -17.74 9.84
CA GLU A 588 25.45 -16.62 10.74
C GLU A 588 25.84 -17.09 12.16
N CYS A 589 25.49 -18.32 12.54
CA CYS A 589 25.79 -18.87 13.87
C CYS A 589 27.24 -19.35 14.02
N CYS A 590 27.95 -19.63 12.89
CA CYS A 590 29.30 -20.18 12.94
C CYS A 590 30.25 -19.58 11.88
N HIS A 591 29.78 -18.76 10.98
CA HIS A 591 30.56 -18.03 9.97
C HIS A 591 31.65 -18.89 9.29
N PRO A 592 31.27 -19.94 8.51
CA PRO A 592 32.25 -20.81 7.84
C PRO A 592 33.04 -20.04 6.79
N ILE A 593 34.35 -20.31 6.71
CA ILE A 593 35.27 -19.71 5.74
C ILE A 593 36.12 -20.81 5.10
N PRO A 594 36.71 -20.56 3.92
CA PRO A 594 37.61 -21.51 3.30
C PRO A 594 38.73 -21.96 4.24
N GLY A 595 38.95 -23.28 4.26
CA GLY A 595 39.85 -23.95 5.21
C GLY A 595 39.12 -24.61 6.39
N ASP A 596 37.86 -24.26 6.65
CA ASP A 596 37.02 -24.99 7.62
C ASP A 596 36.52 -26.32 7.03
N THR A 597 36.36 -27.33 7.88
CA THR A 597 35.53 -28.47 7.56
C THR A 597 34.06 -28.05 7.61
N ILE A 598 33.33 -28.31 6.54
CA ILE A 598 31.94 -27.82 6.38
C ILE A 598 30.96 -28.92 6.10
N ARG A 599 29.71 -28.71 6.54
CA ARG A 599 28.51 -29.48 6.15
C ARG A 599 27.42 -28.54 5.70
N ALA A 600 26.59 -29.01 4.79
CA ALA A 600 25.40 -28.33 4.37
C ALA A 600 24.18 -28.88 5.12
N LEU A 601 23.30 -27.98 5.57
CA LEU A 601 21.99 -28.28 6.14
C LEU A 601 20.90 -27.81 5.17
N LEU A 602 20.01 -28.70 4.79
CA LEU A 602 18.87 -28.36 3.96
C LEU A 602 17.73 -27.84 4.83
N VAL A 603 17.40 -26.55 4.70
CA VAL A 603 16.40 -25.90 5.54
C VAL A 603 15.21 -25.52 4.69
N LYS A 604 14.01 -25.96 5.10
CA LYS A 604 12.75 -25.66 4.42
C LYS A 604 12.60 -24.16 4.22
N ASP A 605 12.19 -23.75 3.02
CA ASP A 605 11.98 -22.36 2.57
C ASP A 605 13.26 -21.50 2.47
N LYS A 606 14.39 -21.97 2.97
CA LYS A 606 15.67 -21.22 2.94
C LYS A 606 16.71 -21.80 1.98
N GLY A 607 16.51 -23.05 1.53
CA GLY A 607 17.49 -23.76 0.70
C GLY A 607 18.62 -24.36 1.54
N MET A 608 19.86 -24.31 1.03
CA MET A 608 21.02 -24.95 1.64
C MET A 608 21.83 -23.94 2.46
N ILE A 609 22.06 -24.26 3.76
CA ILE A 609 22.87 -23.45 4.66
C ILE A 609 24.15 -24.18 5.01
N ILE A 610 25.30 -23.57 4.75
CA ILE A 610 26.63 -24.13 5.01
C ILE A 610 27.04 -23.79 6.44
N HIS A 611 27.35 -24.81 7.23
CA HIS A 611 27.85 -24.69 8.59
C HIS A 611 29.25 -25.26 8.73
N ARG A 612 30.00 -24.85 9.76
CA ARG A 612 31.18 -25.57 10.21
C ARG A 612 30.75 -26.92 10.79
N ASP A 613 31.48 -27.97 10.55
CA ASP A 613 31.21 -29.34 11.04
C ASP A 613 31.02 -29.39 12.60
N THR A 614 31.70 -28.53 13.31
CA THR A 614 31.63 -28.40 14.76
C THR A 614 30.45 -27.54 15.27
N CYS A 615 29.55 -27.08 14.40
CA CYS A 615 28.45 -26.18 14.77
C CYS A 615 27.37 -26.89 15.57
N GLN A 616 26.99 -26.29 16.72
CA GLN A 616 25.91 -26.84 17.59
C GLN A 616 24.54 -26.95 16.86
N THR A 617 24.29 -26.15 15.88
CA THR A 617 23.06 -26.21 15.06
C THR A 617 22.99 -27.50 14.26
N LEU A 618 24.10 -27.95 13.70
CA LEU A 618 24.18 -29.25 13.00
C LEU A 618 23.98 -30.43 13.92
N VAL A 619 24.51 -30.37 15.15
CA VAL A 619 24.38 -31.47 16.14
C VAL A 619 22.91 -31.71 16.51
N LYS A 620 22.07 -30.66 16.43
CA LYS A 620 20.64 -30.71 16.77
C LYS A 620 19.74 -30.99 15.56
N ALA A 621 20.25 -30.90 14.33
CA ALA A 621 19.50 -31.09 13.12
C ALA A 621 19.39 -32.58 12.76
N ASP A 622 18.31 -32.92 12.01
CA ASP A 622 18.10 -34.28 11.55
C ASP A 622 19.27 -34.73 10.65
N PRO A 623 19.86 -35.92 10.89
CA PRO A 623 20.92 -36.46 10.04
C PRO A 623 20.52 -36.59 8.56
N GLU A 624 19.24 -36.78 8.26
CA GLU A 624 18.75 -36.90 6.87
C GLU A 624 18.75 -35.56 6.12
N GLU A 625 18.67 -34.42 6.83
CA GLU A 625 18.75 -33.08 6.26
C GLU A 625 20.20 -32.58 6.08
N GLN A 626 21.20 -33.33 6.59
CA GLN A 626 22.61 -32.97 6.52
C GLN A 626 23.27 -33.61 5.30
N LEU A 627 24.01 -32.81 4.56
CA LEU A 627 24.74 -33.22 3.37
C LEU A 627 26.23 -32.92 3.56
N ASP A 628 27.10 -33.82 3.11
CA ASP A 628 28.54 -33.60 3.11
C ASP A 628 28.88 -32.49 2.10
N ALA A 629 29.66 -31.49 2.54
CA ALA A 629 30.06 -30.34 1.74
C ALA A 629 31.57 -30.12 1.81
N GLY A 630 32.13 -29.58 0.74
CA GLY A 630 33.56 -29.24 0.66
C GLY A 630 33.75 -27.96 -0.17
N TRP A 631 34.82 -27.23 0.14
CA TRP A 631 35.18 -26.04 -0.64
C TRP A 631 35.72 -26.43 -2.02
N ASP A 632 35.27 -25.73 -3.06
CA ASP A 632 35.88 -25.83 -4.40
C ASP A 632 37.07 -24.88 -4.52
N SER A 633 37.85 -24.99 -5.63
CA SER A 633 39.03 -24.14 -5.86
C SER A 633 38.69 -22.65 -5.86
N LEU A 634 39.23 -21.94 -4.87
CA LEU A 634 38.88 -20.59 -4.47
C LEU A 634 39.38 -19.53 -5.49
N ARG A 635 38.50 -18.57 -5.81
CA ARG A 635 38.87 -17.32 -6.48
C ARG A 635 38.62 -16.17 -5.47
N ASN A 636 39.49 -15.18 -5.50
CA ASN A 636 39.59 -13.88 -4.81
C ASN A 636 38.36 -13.25 -4.13
N GLN A 637 37.63 -14.02 -3.32
CA GLN A 637 36.53 -13.48 -2.50
C GLN A 637 36.93 -13.41 -1.02
N THR A 638 36.22 -12.54 -0.29
CA THR A 638 36.37 -12.40 1.15
C THR A 638 35.11 -12.90 1.88
N TYR A 639 35.30 -13.57 3.00
CA TYR A 639 34.25 -14.19 3.80
C TYR A 639 34.19 -13.52 5.18
N ARG A 640 32.97 -13.39 5.69
CA ARG A 640 32.72 -12.75 6.98
C ARG A 640 33.01 -13.72 8.10
N THR A 641 33.78 -13.28 9.12
CA THR A 641 33.99 -14.03 10.35
C THR A 641 34.05 -13.10 11.56
N ILE A 642 33.92 -13.67 12.76
CA ILE A 642 33.91 -12.92 14.02
C ILE A 642 35.12 -13.34 14.87
N LEU A 643 35.81 -12.34 15.42
CA LEU A 643 36.85 -12.53 16.43
C LEU A 643 36.40 -11.88 17.74
N ASN A 644 36.31 -12.69 18.81
CA ASN A 644 36.07 -12.24 20.15
C ASN A 644 37.44 -12.13 20.88
N VAL A 645 37.79 -10.92 21.30
CA VAL A 645 39.09 -10.62 21.92
C VAL A 645 38.86 -10.18 23.34
N LYS A 646 39.42 -10.94 24.30
CA LYS A 646 39.43 -10.56 25.72
C LYS A 646 40.80 -9.97 26.09
N SER A 647 40.82 -8.75 26.61
CA SER A 647 42.03 -7.97 26.88
C SER A 647 41.94 -7.18 28.19
N GLU A 648 43.08 -6.78 28.74
CA GLU A 648 43.13 -5.79 29.80
C GLU A 648 42.86 -4.40 29.23
N ASP A 649 42.16 -3.53 29.98
CA ASP A 649 41.87 -2.15 29.48
C ASP A 649 43.16 -1.34 29.46
N ALA A 650 43.65 -0.99 28.28
CA ALA A 650 44.87 -0.23 28.08
C ALA A 650 44.68 0.82 26.98
N HIS A 651 45.28 1.99 27.17
CA HIS A 651 45.21 3.08 26.21
C HIS A 651 45.79 2.68 24.85
N GLY A 652 45.07 2.97 23.73
CA GLY A 652 45.49 2.63 22.36
C GLY A 652 45.30 1.18 21.94
N LEU A 653 44.73 0.33 22.79
CA LEU A 653 44.57 -1.11 22.54
C LEU A 653 43.73 -1.41 21.30
N LEU A 654 42.59 -0.71 21.15
CA LEU A 654 41.71 -0.85 19.96
C LEU A 654 42.45 -0.50 18.66
N ALA A 655 43.27 0.55 18.69
CA ALA A 655 44.11 0.95 17.54
C ALA A 655 45.11 -0.13 17.18
N SER A 656 45.78 -0.73 18.18
CA SER A 656 46.78 -1.81 17.98
C SER A 656 46.12 -3.08 17.40
N MET A 657 44.92 -3.45 17.87
CA MET A 657 44.17 -4.59 17.31
C MET A 657 43.69 -4.32 15.86
N ALA A 658 43.16 -3.11 15.60
CA ALA A 658 42.77 -2.71 14.25
C ALA A 658 43.97 -2.71 13.27
N GLN A 659 45.15 -2.27 13.74
CA GLN A 659 46.39 -2.30 12.95
C GLN A 659 46.83 -3.74 12.65
N ALA A 660 46.69 -4.67 13.61
CA ALA A 660 47.03 -6.09 13.41
C ALA A 660 46.13 -6.74 12.35
N ILE A 661 44.85 -6.42 12.35
CA ILE A 661 43.90 -6.89 11.34
C ILE A 661 44.24 -6.31 9.96
N SER A 662 44.43 -4.99 9.89
CA SER A 662 44.74 -4.28 8.65
C SER A 662 46.06 -4.73 8.01
N ASN A 663 47.09 -4.90 8.83
CA ASN A 663 48.42 -5.38 8.37
C ASN A 663 48.35 -6.81 7.79
N SER A 664 47.40 -7.60 8.20
CA SER A 664 47.15 -8.94 7.66
C SER A 664 46.31 -8.92 6.38
N GLY A 665 45.96 -7.73 5.85
CA GLY A 665 45.18 -7.56 4.63
C GLY A 665 43.71 -7.92 4.74
N ALA A 666 43.12 -7.90 5.97
CA ALA A 666 41.73 -8.13 6.24
C ALA A 666 40.99 -6.79 6.46
N ASP A 667 39.73 -6.73 6.06
CA ASP A 667 38.86 -5.57 6.27
C ASP A 667 38.04 -5.71 7.56
N ILE A 668 37.91 -4.62 8.33
CA ILE A 668 37.04 -4.54 9.51
C ILE A 668 35.67 -3.99 9.07
N GLU A 669 34.63 -4.79 9.26
CA GLU A 669 33.26 -4.40 8.95
C GLU A 669 32.60 -3.68 10.14
N SER A 670 32.77 -4.20 11.34
CA SER A 670 32.30 -3.56 12.58
C SER A 670 33.13 -3.99 13.79
N VAL A 671 33.11 -3.13 14.83
CA VAL A 671 33.67 -3.40 16.14
C VAL A 671 32.63 -3.09 17.19
N ASP A 672 32.20 -4.09 17.93
CA ASP A 672 31.31 -3.93 19.06
C ASP A 672 32.14 -3.90 20.34
N THR A 673 31.97 -2.84 21.13
CA THR A 673 32.61 -2.67 22.45
C THR A 673 31.51 -2.69 23.53
N PRO A 674 31.68 -3.39 24.64
CA PRO A 674 30.70 -3.37 25.71
C PRO A 674 30.59 -1.96 26.31
N THR A 675 29.39 -1.53 26.61
CA THR A 675 29.14 -0.32 27.40
C THR A 675 29.66 -0.51 28.81
N LYS A 676 30.22 0.55 29.44
CA LYS A 676 30.76 0.54 30.83
C LYS A 676 29.88 -0.11 31.91
N ALA A 677 28.58 -0.31 31.65
CA ALA A 677 27.64 -1.00 32.53
C ALA A 677 27.73 -2.55 32.45
N GLN A 678 28.43 -3.11 31.48
CA GLN A 678 28.59 -4.56 31.25
C GLN A 678 30.03 -5.05 31.53
N ALA A 679 30.95 -4.15 31.81
CA ALA A 679 32.29 -4.50 32.23
C ALA A 679 32.22 -5.14 33.62
N GLY A 680 32.35 -6.48 33.69
CA GLY A 680 32.42 -7.21 34.92
C GLY A 680 33.60 -6.71 35.80
N THR A 681 33.49 -6.96 37.08
CA THR A 681 34.35 -6.47 38.17
C THR A 681 35.86 -6.86 38.10
N GLU A 682 36.37 -7.34 36.97
CA GLU A 682 37.74 -7.90 36.84
C GLU A 682 38.71 -7.15 35.92
N GLY A 683 38.41 -5.93 35.48
CA GLY A 683 39.38 -5.13 34.71
C GLY A 683 39.67 -5.62 33.27
N PHE A 684 38.86 -6.54 32.72
CA PHE A 684 38.97 -7.04 31.35
C PHE A 684 37.88 -6.44 30.48
N VAL A 685 38.24 -6.13 29.21
CA VAL A 685 37.31 -5.66 28.16
C VAL A 685 37.25 -6.72 27.09
N GLU A 686 36.02 -6.99 26.60
CA GLU A 686 35.78 -7.91 25.49
C GLU A 686 35.41 -7.11 24.25
N PHE A 687 36.18 -7.28 23.16
CA PHE A 687 35.91 -6.69 21.85
C PHE A 687 35.40 -7.77 20.89
N LYS A 688 34.37 -7.44 20.13
CA LYS A 688 33.87 -8.31 19.07
C LYS A 688 34.14 -7.63 17.71
N PHE A 689 35.09 -8.16 16.97
CA PHE A 689 35.41 -7.72 15.63
C PHE A 689 34.68 -8.57 14.60
N THR A 690 33.91 -7.95 13.72
CA THR A 690 33.42 -8.57 12.51
C THR A 690 34.35 -8.18 11.37
N ILE A 691 35.01 -9.16 10.75
CA ILE A 691 36.05 -8.95 9.74
C ILE A 691 35.78 -9.74 8.47
N LYS A 692 36.32 -9.27 7.35
CA LYS A 692 36.31 -9.98 6.08
C LYS A 692 37.70 -10.53 5.79
N VAL A 693 37.77 -11.85 5.60
CA VAL A 693 39.01 -12.60 5.38
C VAL A 693 38.88 -13.51 4.15
N LYS A 694 40.00 -13.93 3.59
CA LYS A 694 40.06 -14.84 2.43
C LYS A 694 39.87 -16.29 2.84
N ASP A 695 40.53 -16.71 3.95
CA ASP A 695 40.63 -18.09 4.38
C ASP A 695 40.98 -18.18 5.88
N LEU A 696 41.05 -19.41 6.37
CA LEU A 696 41.42 -19.72 7.74
C LEU A 696 42.88 -19.37 8.07
N ASP A 697 43.80 -19.45 7.12
CA ASP A 697 45.21 -19.10 7.32
C ASP A 697 45.38 -17.62 7.62
N GLN A 698 44.63 -16.74 6.92
CA GLN A 698 44.63 -15.31 7.21
C GLN A 698 44.07 -15.02 8.63
N VAL A 699 43.03 -15.73 9.06
CA VAL A 699 42.49 -15.61 10.42
C VAL A 699 43.55 -16.02 11.46
N ASN A 700 44.27 -17.10 11.21
CA ASN A 700 45.33 -17.58 12.11
C ASN A 700 46.49 -16.57 12.20
N GLN A 701 46.86 -15.92 11.08
CA GLN A 701 47.86 -14.83 11.06
C GLN A 701 47.39 -13.64 11.91
N ILE A 702 46.12 -13.24 11.82
CA ILE A 702 45.54 -12.15 12.61
C ILE A 702 45.57 -12.51 14.09
N ILE A 703 45.14 -13.71 14.45
CA ILE A 703 45.16 -14.19 15.86
C ILE A 703 46.57 -14.17 16.41
N HIS A 704 47.56 -14.64 15.63
CA HIS A 704 48.92 -14.65 16.05
C HIS A 704 49.50 -13.23 16.21
N ALA A 705 49.21 -12.32 15.28
CA ALA A 705 49.60 -10.92 15.38
C ALA A 705 48.98 -10.21 16.60
N MET A 706 47.74 -10.53 16.94
CA MET A 706 47.09 -9.98 18.13
C MET A 706 47.73 -10.49 19.43
N HIS A 707 48.09 -11.76 19.50
CA HIS A 707 48.76 -12.34 20.68
C HIS A 707 50.17 -11.77 20.94
N ALA A 708 50.77 -11.08 19.97
CA ALA A 708 52.03 -10.35 20.20
C ALA A 708 51.85 -9.16 21.16
N ASN A 709 50.63 -8.67 21.38
CA ASN A 709 50.35 -7.62 22.36
C ASN A 709 50.12 -8.23 23.74
N PRO A 710 50.94 -7.90 24.77
CA PRO A 710 50.85 -8.52 26.11
C PRO A 710 49.55 -8.25 26.84
N ASN A 711 48.80 -7.23 26.48
CA ASN A 711 47.52 -6.90 27.08
C ASN A 711 46.36 -7.77 26.52
N ILE A 712 46.56 -8.54 25.47
CA ILE A 712 45.55 -9.43 24.89
C ILE A 712 45.69 -10.83 25.56
N ARG A 713 44.65 -11.21 26.30
CA ARG A 713 44.64 -12.47 27.04
C ARG A 713 44.10 -13.64 26.23
N LYS A 714 43.12 -13.39 25.40
CA LYS A 714 42.48 -14.46 24.61
C LYS A 714 41.85 -13.90 23.33
N VAL A 715 42.06 -14.59 22.24
CA VAL A 715 41.39 -14.34 20.95
C VAL A 715 40.70 -15.62 20.53
N ILE A 716 39.39 -15.56 20.31
CA ILE A 716 38.59 -16.71 19.88
C ILE A 716 37.81 -16.33 18.64
N ARG A 717 37.80 -17.22 17.68
CA ARG A 717 36.90 -17.13 16.54
C ARG A 717 35.48 -17.54 16.96
N GLY A 718 34.48 -16.66 16.70
CA GLY A 718 33.07 -16.86 16.99
C GLY A 718 32.37 -17.85 16.05
#